data_03a13ff2696c05e405ad32094309282e
#
_entry.id   03a13ff2696c05e405ad32094309282e
#
_cell.length_a   1.000
_cell.length_b   1.000
_cell.length_c   1.000
_cell.angle_alpha   90.00
_cell.angle_beta   90.00
_cell.angle_gamma   90.00
#
_symmetry.space_group_name_H-M   'P 1'
#
loop_
_entity.id
_entity.type
_entity.pdbx_description
1 polymer ?
#
loop_
_entity_poly.entity_id
_entity_poly.type
_entity_poly.pdbx_seq_one_letter_code
_entity_poly.pdbx_strand_id
1 'polypeptide(L)'
;MPRNPHVSTRSGTGSDDHQKAEMLAQRAPAGTKEADHSADADPLIRAGTSERPPLPFEQTRQAAHALLRALHYDLRAISTAVKVKVRAAASSVKTKVQAADKQTLSFLLKNLGGALANAPKKAGRALRRSSQPVLQRKARWKSAVRLTAVFCILVGVTGLVWALKDVPWAEIRDGTLKPIVVLETADGQPLVRQGPYQGPYAQFDQFTPQLIDAVLSVEDRRFMDHFGIDIRGIGRALLRNLKAGSVVEGGSTITQQLIKLQYLDSDRTVKRKIQEFVIALWLEWKLGKQEILTRYLNSAYLGAGATGMPAAARIYFNKDIGALNLSESALLAGLLRAPSLWNPIDNLEGSRKRTSVVLDAMVANGKVDASKAAQIKASFATLHPTTPTPRSGSWFADWVSPQASEIAGTSPGSTTVRTTLVPRLQGIAERVIKRALDTEGRTVGASQAALVAMTPDGAVVAMVGGRDYKESQFNRAVTAKRQPGSTFKLFVYYAALKAGLSLSDRVLDAPIEINGWSPENSGGRYRGWVTIAEAFARSLNAPTVALAQHVGLDKVISAARELGIDAPLVDTPSLALGTSEVSLLDLTSAYASVQFGKAPVEPRGIIEFQASNQATAFRVGAKDTPSVDLAPYRRDLLSLLQLVVERGTGRAADPGAFAAGKTGTSQNNRDAWFVGFTEPLVAGVWVGNDDDTPMKGVTGGDMPAQIWRDFMREALATPAAGVLVDDSAPPQSCNITACSRSYRSFRPSDCSYQPYFGERRLCEK
;
A
#
# COMPACT_ATOMS: atom_id res chain seq x y z
N MET A 1 -14.09 -7.14 -66.20
CA MET A 1 -13.66 -7.27 -67.64
C MET A 1 -13.11 -5.94 -68.08
N PRO A 2 -12.08 -5.92 -68.90
CA PRO A 2 -10.71 -6.41 -68.76
C PRO A 2 -9.73 -5.24 -69.04
N ARG A 3 -8.47 -5.25 -68.78
CA ARG A 3 -7.33 -5.97 -69.40
C ARG A 3 -6.03 -5.45 -68.76
N ASN A 4 -5.20 -6.36 -68.31
CA ASN A 4 -3.71 -6.28 -68.45
C ASN A 4 -3.35 -6.38 -69.97
N PRO A 5 -2.13 -6.04 -70.44
CA PRO A 5 -0.94 -6.83 -70.11
C PRO A 5 0.45 -6.18 -70.32
N HIS A 6 1.48 -7.01 -69.99
CA HIS A 6 2.82 -7.28 -70.54
C HIS A 6 4.02 -6.46 -70.03
N VAL A 7 4.98 -7.04 -69.30
CA VAL A 7 6.06 -8.04 -69.63
C VAL A 7 7.16 -7.47 -70.51
N SER A 8 8.39 -7.54 -70.01
CA SER A 8 9.65 -8.01 -70.63
C SER A 8 10.87 -7.55 -69.80
N THR A 9 11.54 -8.38 -69.00
CA THR A 9 12.63 -9.35 -69.25
C THR A 9 13.95 -8.77 -69.76
N ARG A 10 14.98 -9.14 -69.04
CA ARG A 10 16.32 -9.68 -69.31
C ARG A 10 17.39 -8.94 -68.49
N SER A 11 18.12 -9.62 -67.66
CA SER A 11 19.06 -10.73 -67.73
C SER A 11 20.53 -10.25 -67.69
N GLY A 12 21.26 -10.80 -66.81
CA GLY A 12 22.60 -11.28 -67.08
C GLY A 12 23.55 -11.01 -65.91
N THR A 13 23.86 -12.07 -65.16
CA THR A 13 25.11 -12.79 -65.04
C THR A 13 26.29 -11.97 -64.49
N GLY A 14 27.06 -12.38 -63.53
CA GLY A 14 27.45 -13.67 -62.99
C GLY A 14 28.52 -13.43 -61.94
N SER A 15 28.61 -14.37 -61.16
CA SER A 15 29.66 -15.30 -60.74
C SER A 15 30.73 -14.76 -59.77
N ASP A 16 30.74 -15.44 -58.65
CA ASP A 16 31.82 -16.23 -58.02
C ASP A 16 32.99 -15.42 -57.43
N ASP A 17 33.56 -15.69 -56.32
CA ASP A 17 33.91 -16.95 -55.66
C ASP A 17 34.37 -16.69 -54.20
N HIS A 18 33.97 -17.58 -53.33
CA HIS A 18 34.70 -18.39 -52.37
C HIS A 18 35.89 -17.87 -51.51
N GLN A 19 35.71 -18.07 -50.24
CA GLN A 19 36.53 -18.96 -49.37
C GLN A 19 37.68 -18.37 -48.54
N LYS A 20 37.59 -18.82 -47.28
CA LYS A 20 38.63 -19.26 -46.32
C LYS A 20 39.26 -18.18 -45.46
N ALA A 21 38.99 -18.20 -44.19
CA ALA A 21 39.32 -19.18 -43.12
C ALA A 21 40.74 -19.01 -42.58
N GLU A 22 40.78 -18.87 -41.31
CA GLU A 22 41.70 -19.47 -40.33
C GLU A 22 43.15 -18.99 -40.17
N MET A 23 43.41 -18.70 -38.92
CA MET A 23 44.50 -19.22 -38.06
C MET A 23 45.85 -18.48 -37.95
N LEU A 24 46.28 -18.52 -36.72
CA LEU A 24 47.63 -18.55 -36.09
C LEU A 24 48.09 -17.22 -35.48
N ALA A 25 48.09 -17.06 -34.21
CA ALA A 25 48.91 -17.63 -33.11
C ALA A 25 50.40 -17.29 -33.19
N GLN A 26 50.88 -16.81 -32.07
CA GLN A 26 52.22 -16.93 -31.49
C GLN A 26 53.28 -15.83 -31.72
N ARG A 27 53.71 -15.27 -30.60
CA ARG A 27 55.02 -15.34 -29.93
C ARG A 27 55.53 -14.00 -29.41
N ALA A 28 55.77 -14.00 -28.11
CA ALA A 28 56.65 -13.06 -27.40
C ALA A 28 58.14 -13.29 -27.80
N PRO A 29 59.07 -12.38 -27.48
CA PRO A 29 59.80 -12.54 -26.25
C PRO A 29 60.26 -11.26 -25.51
N ALA A 30 60.41 -11.42 -24.24
CA ALA A 30 61.27 -10.97 -23.17
C ALA A 30 62.40 -9.93 -23.42
N GLY A 31 62.66 -9.10 -22.39
CA GLY A 31 63.90 -8.39 -22.18
C GLY A 31 63.84 -7.20 -21.27
N THR A 32 63.93 -7.39 -19.94
CA THR A 32 64.80 -6.78 -18.92
C THR A 32 65.19 -5.30 -18.96
N LYS A 33 64.96 -4.59 -17.87
CA LYS A 33 65.85 -4.02 -16.80
C LYS A 33 65.31 -2.73 -16.19
N GLU A 34 65.19 -2.79 -14.91
CA GLU A 34 65.57 -1.87 -13.81
C GLU A 34 65.75 -0.37 -14.08
N ALA A 35 65.05 0.41 -13.24
CA ALA A 35 65.47 1.33 -12.15
C ALA A 35 64.34 2.26 -11.78
N ASP A 36 63.83 2.16 -10.63
CA ASP A 36 63.99 2.93 -9.38
C ASP A 36 63.67 4.44 -9.47
N HIS A 37 62.62 4.89 -8.80
CA HIS A 37 62.48 5.86 -7.74
C HIS A 37 61.04 6.38 -7.55
N SER A 38 60.57 6.04 -6.36
CA SER A 38 59.86 6.87 -5.37
C SER A 38 58.51 7.51 -5.67
N ALA A 39 57.59 7.10 -4.81
CA ALA A 39 56.62 7.86 -4.01
C ALA A 39 55.39 8.48 -4.73
N ASP A 40 54.24 7.99 -4.55
CA ASP A 40 53.25 8.27 -3.52
C ASP A 40 51.96 7.48 -3.74
N ALA A 41 51.36 7.14 -2.65
CA ALA A 41 50.32 6.17 -2.47
C ALA A 41 48.94 6.62 -2.95
N ASP A 42 48.19 5.69 -3.53
CA ASP A 42 46.74 5.61 -3.28
C ASP A 42 46.32 4.13 -3.24
N PRO A 43 45.58 3.70 -2.20
CA PRO A 43 45.31 2.30 -1.95
C PRO A 43 43.86 1.93 -2.30
N LEU A 44 43.63 1.31 -3.40
CA LEU A 44 42.39 0.58 -3.63
C LEU A 44 42.68 -0.66 -4.50
N ILE A 45 42.94 -1.78 -3.84
CA ILE A 45 42.53 -3.15 -4.16
C ILE A 45 43.09 -4.05 -3.07
N ARG A 46 42.26 -4.39 -2.08
CA ARG A 46 42.53 -5.58 -1.24
C ARG A 46 41.57 -6.69 -1.70
N ALA A 47 42.19 -7.73 -2.20
CA ALA A 47 41.57 -9.01 -2.46
C ALA A 47 40.84 -9.53 -1.22
N GLY A 48 39.61 -10.00 -1.41
CA GLY A 48 38.82 -10.62 -0.38
C GLY A 48 39.45 -11.89 0.15
N THR A 49 39.81 -11.86 1.42
CA THR A 49 39.96 -13.08 2.20
C THR A 49 38.57 -13.61 2.50
N SER A 50 38.27 -14.82 2.03
CA SER A 50 37.06 -15.55 2.37
C SER A 50 37.03 -15.83 3.87
N GLU A 51 36.36 -14.96 4.64
CA GLU A 51 35.99 -15.30 6.00
C GLU A 51 34.94 -16.40 5.96
N ARG A 52 35.24 -17.54 6.56
CA ARG A 52 34.27 -18.60 6.80
C ARG A 52 33.14 -18.01 7.64
N PRO A 53 31.86 -18.31 7.32
CA PRO A 53 30.75 -17.84 8.15
C PRO A 53 30.94 -18.33 9.58
N PRO A 54 30.69 -17.49 10.61
CA PRO A 54 30.88 -17.86 12.02
C PRO A 54 29.99 -19.06 12.37
N LEU A 55 30.52 -19.94 13.20
CA LEU A 55 29.85 -21.16 13.65
C LEU A 55 28.47 -20.84 14.24
N PRO A 56 27.46 -21.71 14.06
CA PRO A 56 26.06 -21.48 14.49
C PRO A 56 25.88 -21.08 15.95
N PHE A 57 26.82 -21.46 16.79
CA PHE A 57 26.83 -21.15 18.23
C PHE A 57 27.11 -19.66 18.53
N GLU A 58 27.95 -19.02 17.75
CA GLU A 58 28.27 -17.59 17.94
C GLU A 58 27.13 -16.69 17.48
N GLN A 59 26.44 -17.03 16.37
CA GLN A 59 25.26 -16.30 15.92
C GLN A 59 24.10 -16.41 16.93
N THR A 60 23.94 -17.58 17.54
CA THR A 60 22.92 -17.78 18.59
C THR A 60 23.25 -16.99 19.86
N ARG A 61 24.53 -16.89 20.21
CA ARG A 61 25.00 -16.09 21.32
C ARG A 61 24.86 -14.59 21.05
N GLN A 62 25.17 -14.13 19.85
CA GLN A 62 24.98 -12.73 19.43
C GLN A 62 23.48 -12.36 19.35
N ALA A 63 22.64 -13.25 18.86
CA ALA A 63 21.18 -13.07 18.85
C ALA A 63 20.60 -13.02 20.27
N ALA A 64 21.09 -13.89 21.20
CA ALA A 64 20.69 -13.86 22.59
C ALA A 64 21.16 -12.58 23.31
N HIS A 65 22.36 -12.10 23.02
CA HIS A 65 22.85 -10.82 23.54
C HIS A 65 22.15 -9.60 22.93
N ALA A 66 21.70 -9.68 21.67
CA ALA A 66 20.88 -8.64 21.04
C ALA A 66 19.47 -8.61 21.66
N LEU A 67 18.88 -9.78 21.90
CA LEU A 67 17.57 -9.91 22.56
C LEU A 67 17.61 -9.38 24.00
N LEU A 68 18.66 -9.72 24.77
CA LEU A 68 18.86 -9.22 26.13
C LEU A 68 19.08 -7.69 26.15
N ARG A 69 19.78 -7.14 25.16
CA ARG A 69 19.94 -5.68 25.04
C ARG A 69 18.63 -4.98 24.66
N ALA A 70 17.85 -5.54 23.73
CA ALA A 70 16.54 -5.04 23.38
C ALA A 70 15.57 -5.08 24.58
N LEU A 71 15.50 -6.20 25.31
CA LEU A 71 14.73 -6.33 26.54
C LEU A 71 15.16 -5.33 27.64
N HIS A 72 16.47 -5.07 27.77
CA HIS A 72 17.00 -4.10 28.75
C HIS A 72 16.66 -2.64 28.32
N TYR A 73 16.65 -2.36 27.01
CA TYR A 73 16.25 -1.05 26.47
C TYR A 73 14.76 -0.81 26.66
N ASP A 74 13.93 -1.81 26.35
CA ASP A 74 12.47 -1.76 26.52
C ASP A 74 12.08 -1.65 28.00
N LEU A 75 12.74 -2.35 28.90
CA LEU A 75 12.52 -2.23 30.34
C LEU A 75 12.90 -0.84 30.88
N ARG A 76 13.95 -0.19 30.33
CA ARG A 76 14.27 1.21 30.66
C ARG A 76 13.23 2.19 30.10
N ALA A 77 12.76 1.98 28.88
CA ALA A 77 11.70 2.80 28.28
C ALA A 77 10.38 2.68 29.06
N ILE A 78 10.01 1.47 29.47
CA ILE A 78 8.83 1.20 30.31
C ILE A 78 8.98 1.86 31.69
N SER A 79 10.17 1.73 32.32
CA SER A 79 10.46 2.37 33.61
C SER A 79 10.34 3.90 33.53
N THR A 80 10.81 4.49 32.41
CA THR A 80 10.72 5.94 32.20
C THR A 80 9.26 6.39 31.92
N ALA A 81 8.52 5.63 31.09
CA ALA A 81 7.11 5.90 30.80
C ALA A 81 6.23 5.74 32.05
N VAL A 82 6.49 4.75 32.91
CA VAL A 82 5.81 4.55 34.19
C VAL A 82 6.11 5.71 35.14
N LYS A 83 7.37 6.16 35.25
CA LYS A 83 7.74 7.33 36.07
C LYS A 83 7.04 8.62 35.61
N VAL A 84 6.90 8.82 34.28
CA VAL A 84 6.19 9.98 33.72
C VAL A 84 4.70 9.89 34.01
N LYS A 85 4.07 8.73 33.84
CA LYS A 85 2.64 8.53 34.12
C LYS A 85 2.31 8.61 35.61
N VAL A 86 3.18 8.10 36.48
CA VAL A 86 3.02 8.22 37.95
C VAL A 86 3.18 9.68 38.38
N ARG A 87 4.11 10.45 37.80
CA ARG A 87 4.22 11.91 38.05
C ARG A 87 3.00 12.68 37.54
N ALA A 88 2.47 12.34 36.37
CA ALA A 88 1.26 12.96 35.82
C ALA A 88 0.02 12.60 36.66
N ALA A 89 -0.10 11.36 37.14
CA ALA A 89 -1.16 10.95 38.03
C ALA A 89 -1.06 11.66 39.42
N ALA A 90 0.14 11.78 39.97
CA ALA A 90 0.38 12.50 41.23
C ALA A 90 0.09 13.99 41.07
N SER A 91 0.40 14.63 39.95
CA SER A 91 0.01 16.04 39.69
C SER A 91 -1.50 16.21 39.55
N SER A 92 -2.18 15.29 38.87
CA SER A 92 -3.65 15.28 38.70
C SER A 92 -4.37 15.06 40.04
N VAL A 93 -3.83 14.20 40.92
CA VAL A 93 -4.35 14.01 42.29
C VAL A 93 -4.13 15.26 43.14
N LYS A 94 -2.96 15.90 43.01
CA LYS A 94 -2.65 17.15 43.72
C LYS A 94 -3.59 18.30 43.32
N THR A 95 -3.93 18.40 42.02
CA THR A 95 -4.85 19.41 41.49
C THR A 95 -6.33 19.12 41.92
N LYS A 96 -6.71 17.83 41.94
CA LYS A 96 -8.06 17.43 42.41
C LYS A 96 -8.24 17.57 43.94
N VAL A 97 -7.16 17.38 44.69
CA VAL A 97 -7.20 17.61 46.17
C VAL A 97 -7.25 19.10 46.51
N GLN A 98 -6.67 19.97 45.68
CA GLN A 98 -6.79 21.42 45.85
C GLN A 98 -8.17 22.01 45.46
N ALA A 99 -8.96 21.24 44.69
CA ALA A 99 -10.33 21.63 44.26
C ALA A 99 -11.44 21.03 45.14
N ALA A 100 -11.10 20.21 46.12
CA ALA A 100 -12.11 19.60 47.02
C ALA A 100 -12.39 20.51 48.22
N ASP A 101 -13.68 20.79 48.41
CA ASP A 101 -14.17 21.62 49.49
C ASP A 101 -13.77 21.10 50.88
N LYS A 102 -13.39 22.02 51.79
CA LYS A 102 -12.89 21.75 53.15
C LYS A 102 -13.83 20.86 54.01
N GLN A 103 -15.09 20.75 53.67
CA GLN A 103 -16.05 19.89 54.38
C GLN A 103 -15.88 18.39 54.06
N THR A 104 -15.50 18.03 52.83
CA THR A 104 -15.30 16.63 52.43
C THR A 104 -14.00 16.07 53.00
N LEU A 105 -12.99 16.92 53.19
CA LEU A 105 -11.70 16.52 53.80
C LEU A 105 -11.82 16.24 55.30
N SER A 106 -12.69 16.99 56.00
CA SER A 106 -12.94 16.82 57.43
C SER A 106 -13.67 15.51 57.74
N PHE A 107 -14.55 15.06 56.84
CA PHE A 107 -15.30 13.81 56.97
C PHE A 107 -14.40 12.57 56.79
N LEU A 108 -13.46 12.64 55.82
CA LEU A 108 -12.49 11.56 55.59
C LEU A 108 -11.42 11.46 56.67
N LEU A 109 -10.98 12.58 57.25
CA LEU A 109 -10.00 12.58 58.35
C LEU A 109 -10.62 12.13 59.69
N LYS A 110 -11.89 12.38 59.90
CA LYS A 110 -12.62 11.90 61.11
C LYS A 110 -12.82 10.38 61.11
N ASN A 111 -13.01 9.76 59.93
CA ASN A 111 -13.19 8.31 59.81
C ASN A 111 -11.85 7.54 59.83
N LEU A 112 -10.71 8.15 59.42
CA LEU A 112 -9.41 7.59 59.55
C LEU A 112 -8.81 7.72 60.96
N GLY A 113 -9.20 8.74 61.67
CA GLY A 113 -8.80 8.94 63.10
C GLY A 113 -9.41 7.93 64.08
N GLY A 114 -10.63 7.43 63.77
CA GLY A 114 -11.30 6.43 64.59
C GLY A 114 -10.73 5.01 64.48
N ALA A 115 -10.05 4.70 63.40
CA ALA A 115 -9.45 3.37 63.19
C ALA A 115 -8.03 3.23 63.85
N LEU A 116 -7.37 4.32 64.19
CA LEU A 116 -6.05 4.36 64.81
C LEU A 116 -6.05 4.53 66.34
N ALA A 117 -7.22 4.81 66.96
CA ALA A 117 -7.32 5.09 68.40
C ALA A 117 -7.57 3.86 69.28
N ASN A 118 -7.74 2.66 68.70
CA ASN A 118 -8.05 1.44 69.47
C ASN A 118 -6.96 0.39 69.41
N ALA A 119 -5.66 0.78 69.48
CA ALA A 119 -4.58 -0.15 69.75
C ALA A 119 -4.25 -0.15 71.23
N PRO A 120 -4.25 -1.31 71.91
CA PRO A 120 -4.01 -1.37 73.33
C PRO A 120 -2.58 -1.07 73.68
N LYS A 121 -2.36 -0.03 74.52
CA LYS A 121 -1.09 0.21 75.25
C LYS A 121 -0.93 -0.86 76.32
N LYS A 122 -0.18 -1.93 76.05
CA LYS A 122 0.46 -2.76 77.04
C LYS A 122 1.62 -3.52 76.40
N ALA A 123 2.82 -3.05 76.58
CA ALA A 123 4.05 -3.88 76.77
C ALA A 123 5.21 -2.97 77.12
N GLY A 124 5.34 -2.70 78.35
CA GLY A 124 6.63 -2.32 78.97
C GLY A 124 7.26 -3.54 79.59
N ARG A 125 8.59 -3.69 79.31
CA ARG A 125 9.58 -4.52 80.08
C ARG A 125 9.44 -6.02 80.03
N ALA A 126 10.29 -6.61 79.15
CA ALA A 126 11.20 -7.71 79.65
C ALA A 126 12.31 -7.93 78.62
N LEU A 127 13.44 -7.37 78.86
CA LEU A 127 14.74 -7.87 78.39
C LEU A 127 14.96 -9.25 79.00
N ARG A 128 15.00 -10.32 78.22
CA ARG A 128 15.79 -11.50 78.45
C ARG A 128 16.17 -12.13 77.11
N ARG A 129 17.50 -12.25 76.96
CA ARG A 129 18.20 -13.03 75.92
C ARG A 129 17.58 -14.42 75.83
N SER A 130 17.17 -14.84 74.61
CA SER A 130 17.19 -16.22 74.19
C SER A 130 17.39 -16.29 72.67
N SER A 131 18.37 -17.04 72.33
CA SER A 131 18.87 -17.44 71.05
C SER A 131 17.80 -18.09 70.19
N GLN A 132 17.23 -17.33 69.20
CA GLN A 132 16.58 -17.91 68.02
C GLN A 132 16.64 -17.00 66.78
N PRO A 133 17.79 -16.97 66.06
CA PRO A 133 17.85 -16.24 64.77
C PRO A 133 17.32 -17.04 63.55
N VAL A 134 17.01 -18.34 63.67
CA VAL A 134 16.72 -19.21 62.52
C VAL A 134 15.23 -19.22 62.12
N LEU A 135 14.33 -19.10 63.09
CA LEU A 135 12.87 -19.15 62.81
C LEU A 135 12.32 -17.83 62.23
N GLN A 136 12.87 -16.69 62.66
CA GLN A 136 12.45 -15.40 62.11
C GLN A 136 12.95 -15.16 60.65
N ARG A 137 14.11 -15.75 60.28
CA ARG A 137 14.63 -15.68 58.93
C ARG A 137 13.75 -16.50 57.94
N LYS A 138 13.25 -17.69 58.33
CA LYS A 138 12.33 -18.52 57.55
C LYS A 138 10.95 -17.85 57.38
N ALA A 139 10.45 -17.16 58.40
CA ALA A 139 9.15 -16.44 58.29
C ALA A 139 9.26 -15.21 57.36
N ARG A 140 10.33 -14.43 57.45
CA ARG A 140 10.62 -13.29 56.56
C ARG A 140 10.85 -13.75 55.12
N TRP A 141 11.50 -14.88 54.88
CA TRP A 141 11.71 -15.45 53.55
C TRP A 141 10.40 -15.95 52.93
N LYS A 142 9.53 -16.61 53.68
CA LYS A 142 8.17 -17.00 53.23
C LYS A 142 7.29 -15.79 52.91
N SER A 143 7.37 -14.71 53.67
CA SER A 143 6.65 -13.47 53.39
C SER A 143 7.20 -12.75 52.16
N ALA A 144 8.53 -12.72 51.98
CA ALA A 144 9.14 -12.14 50.78
C ALA A 144 8.76 -12.93 49.51
N VAL A 145 8.79 -14.28 49.58
CA VAL A 145 8.37 -15.14 48.46
C VAL A 145 6.87 -14.92 48.13
N ARG A 146 6.00 -14.80 49.15
CA ARG A 146 4.57 -14.51 48.92
C ARG A 146 4.36 -13.12 48.28
N LEU A 147 5.05 -12.09 48.76
CA LEU A 147 4.99 -10.73 48.22
C LEU A 147 5.51 -10.69 46.77
N THR A 148 6.60 -11.38 46.47
CA THR A 148 7.12 -11.50 45.11
C THR A 148 6.13 -12.24 44.20
N ALA A 149 5.53 -13.34 44.71
CA ALA A 149 4.51 -14.06 43.93
C ALA A 149 3.27 -13.20 43.63
N VAL A 150 2.80 -12.44 44.65
CA VAL A 150 1.67 -11.51 44.45
C VAL A 150 2.04 -10.40 43.46
N PHE A 151 3.25 -9.84 43.57
CA PHE A 151 3.74 -8.84 42.62
C PHE A 151 3.85 -9.40 41.22
N CYS A 152 4.40 -10.60 41.00
CA CYS A 152 4.46 -11.27 39.70
C CYS A 152 3.07 -11.54 39.13
N ILE A 153 2.11 -11.96 39.96
CA ILE A 153 0.72 -12.15 39.55
C ILE A 153 0.10 -10.81 39.12
N LEU A 154 0.28 -9.74 39.90
CA LEU A 154 -0.23 -8.41 39.54
C LEU A 154 0.36 -7.88 38.24
N VAL A 155 1.68 -8.05 38.05
CA VAL A 155 2.36 -7.68 36.78
C VAL A 155 1.82 -8.52 35.64
N GLY A 156 1.64 -9.83 35.85
CA GLY A 156 1.07 -10.73 34.86
C GLY A 156 -0.37 -10.37 34.47
N VAL A 157 -1.22 -10.09 35.46
CA VAL A 157 -2.62 -9.68 35.23
C VAL A 157 -2.68 -8.32 34.51
N THR A 158 -1.87 -7.34 34.93
CA THR A 158 -1.80 -6.04 34.28
C THR A 158 -1.33 -6.15 32.85
N GLY A 159 -0.31 -6.98 32.61
CA GLY A 159 0.20 -7.27 31.25
C GLY A 159 -0.85 -7.96 30.38
N LEU A 160 -1.62 -8.89 30.94
CA LEU A 160 -2.72 -9.57 30.26
C LEU A 160 -3.84 -8.59 29.89
N VAL A 161 -4.29 -7.77 30.85
CA VAL A 161 -5.33 -6.74 30.60
C VAL A 161 -4.86 -5.75 29.52
N TRP A 162 -3.59 -5.33 29.58
CA TRP A 162 -3.01 -4.49 28.54
C TRP A 162 -2.99 -5.16 27.18
N ALA A 163 -2.62 -6.43 27.13
CA ALA A 163 -2.58 -7.18 25.86
C ALA A 163 -3.97 -7.38 25.26
N LEU A 164 -4.99 -7.62 26.10
CA LEU A 164 -6.36 -7.93 25.65
C LEU A 164 -7.23 -6.69 25.39
N LYS A 165 -6.78 -5.49 25.72
CA LYS A 165 -7.56 -4.25 25.61
C LYS A 165 -8.07 -3.98 24.17
N ASP A 166 -7.23 -4.28 23.16
CA ASP A 166 -7.51 -3.97 21.76
C ASP A 166 -7.97 -5.22 20.96
N VAL A 167 -8.43 -6.27 21.65
CA VAL A 167 -8.96 -7.48 21.00
C VAL A 167 -10.39 -7.20 20.55
N PRO A 168 -10.77 -7.49 19.29
CA PRO A 168 -12.10 -7.26 18.76
C PRO A 168 -13.08 -8.38 19.21
N TRP A 169 -13.40 -8.40 20.51
CA TRP A 169 -14.22 -9.45 21.14
C TRP A 169 -15.62 -9.59 20.53
N ALA A 170 -16.20 -8.48 20.05
CA ALA A 170 -17.52 -8.50 19.40
C ALA A 170 -17.45 -9.28 18.09
N GLU A 171 -16.46 -8.98 17.23
CA GLU A 171 -16.27 -9.64 15.94
C GLU A 171 -15.96 -11.14 16.10
N ILE A 172 -15.10 -11.48 17.09
CA ILE A 172 -14.74 -12.87 17.39
C ILE A 172 -15.96 -13.63 17.89
N ARG A 173 -16.78 -13.00 18.75
CA ARG A 173 -17.97 -13.60 19.31
C ARG A 173 -19.04 -13.85 18.25
N ASP A 174 -19.26 -12.87 17.39
CA ASP A 174 -20.35 -12.88 16.41
C ASP A 174 -19.95 -13.63 15.14
N GLY A 175 -18.65 -14.01 15.02
CA GLY A 175 -18.14 -14.81 13.90
C GLY A 175 -18.14 -14.07 12.57
N THR A 176 -18.14 -12.73 12.62
CA THR A 176 -18.16 -11.89 11.43
C THR A 176 -16.85 -12.08 10.65
N LEU A 177 -16.95 -12.64 9.45
CA LEU A 177 -15.86 -12.70 8.50
C LEU A 177 -15.58 -11.26 8.02
N LYS A 178 -14.30 -10.94 7.75
CA LYS A 178 -13.97 -9.67 7.08
C LYS A 178 -14.80 -9.57 5.80
N PRO A 179 -15.44 -8.41 5.54
CA PRO A 179 -16.29 -8.27 4.36
C PRO A 179 -15.47 -8.50 3.09
N ILE A 180 -16.08 -9.17 2.14
CA ILE A 180 -15.49 -9.36 0.82
C ILE A 180 -15.85 -8.15 -0.02
N VAL A 181 -14.85 -7.42 -0.51
CA VAL A 181 -15.07 -6.32 -1.45
C VAL A 181 -14.77 -6.81 -2.86
N VAL A 182 -15.75 -6.70 -3.74
CA VAL A 182 -15.60 -6.98 -5.16
C VAL A 182 -15.55 -5.65 -5.88
N LEU A 183 -14.40 -5.29 -6.45
CA LEU A 183 -14.28 -4.12 -7.29
C LEU A 183 -14.67 -4.47 -8.72
N GLU A 184 -15.57 -3.70 -9.29
CA GLU A 184 -15.96 -3.76 -10.69
C GLU A 184 -15.51 -2.49 -11.40
N THR A 185 -15.25 -2.60 -12.69
CA THR A 185 -15.02 -1.47 -13.59
C THR A 185 -16.32 -0.68 -13.81
N ALA A 186 -16.24 0.44 -14.47
CA ALA A 186 -17.40 1.30 -14.76
C ALA A 186 -18.50 0.57 -15.56
N ASP A 187 -18.12 -0.39 -16.41
CA ASP A 187 -19.02 -1.24 -17.21
C ASP A 187 -19.43 -2.55 -16.51
N GLY A 188 -19.11 -2.70 -15.21
CA GLY A 188 -19.53 -3.85 -14.40
C GLY A 188 -18.67 -5.11 -14.56
N GLN A 189 -17.53 -5.02 -15.23
CA GLN A 189 -16.61 -6.16 -15.32
C GLN A 189 -15.80 -6.31 -14.03
N PRO A 190 -15.50 -7.53 -13.57
CA PRO A 190 -14.67 -7.72 -12.39
C PRO A 190 -13.27 -7.12 -12.59
N LEU A 191 -12.90 -6.14 -11.77
CA LEU A 191 -11.57 -5.52 -11.80
C LEU A 191 -10.60 -6.24 -10.87
N VAL A 192 -10.92 -6.27 -9.62
CA VAL A 192 -10.17 -6.98 -8.56
C VAL A 192 -11.16 -7.39 -7.49
N ARG A 193 -11.01 -8.59 -6.96
CA ARG A 193 -11.59 -8.93 -5.67
C ARG A 193 -10.58 -8.57 -4.61
N GLN A 194 -10.89 -7.57 -3.84
CA GLN A 194 -10.19 -7.35 -2.58
C GLN A 194 -10.83 -8.15 -1.46
N GLY A 195 -10.01 -8.66 -0.73
CA GLY A 195 -10.23 -9.84 0.00
C GLY A 195 -9.91 -10.98 -0.95
N PRO A 196 -9.33 -11.98 -0.44
CA PRO A 196 -8.95 -13.14 -1.22
C PRO A 196 -10.20 -13.69 -1.92
N TYR A 197 -10.09 -14.16 -3.17
CA TYR A 197 -11.15 -14.90 -3.83
C TYR A 197 -11.58 -16.03 -2.90
N GLN A 198 -12.66 -15.82 -2.20
CA GLN A 198 -13.33 -16.86 -1.45
C GLN A 198 -14.29 -17.50 -2.45
N GLY A 199 -14.05 -18.75 -2.77
CA GLY A 199 -15.07 -19.60 -3.37
C GLY A 199 -16.32 -19.62 -2.49
N PRO A 200 -17.40 -20.24 -2.90
CA PRO A 200 -18.55 -20.47 -2.03
C PRO A 200 -18.05 -21.10 -0.72
N TYR A 201 -18.54 -20.59 0.41
CA TYR A 201 -18.16 -21.10 1.73
C TYR A 201 -18.50 -22.60 1.81
N ALA A 202 -17.49 -23.44 1.92
CA ALA A 202 -17.68 -24.89 1.99
C ALA A 202 -17.92 -25.31 3.44
N GLN A 203 -18.94 -26.14 3.63
CA GLN A 203 -19.19 -26.81 4.92
C GLN A 203 -18.18 -27.94 5.13
N PHE A 204 -18.05 -28.44 6.37
CA PHE A 204 -17.05 -29.45 6.73
C PHE A 204 -17.14 -30.72 5.89
N ASP A 205 -18.34 -31.20 5.62
CA ASP A 205 -18.66 -32.39 4.85
C ASP A 205 -18.36 -32.26 3.35
N GLN A 206 -18.19 -31.05 2.85
CA GLN A 206 -17.81 -30.78 1.45
C GLN A 206 -16.32 -30.92 1.21
N PHE A 207 -15.48 -30.88 2.25
CA PHE A 207 -14.04 -31.11 2.10
C PHE A 207 -13.73 -32.59 1.99
N THR A 208 -12.89 -32.98 1.02
CA THR A 208 -12.49 -34.38 0.89
C THR A 208 -11.67 -34.81 2.10
N PRO A 209 -11.84 -36.10 2.58
CA PRO A 209 -11.02 -36.63 3.68
C PRO A 209 -9.52 -36.53 3.41
N GLN A 210 -9.10 -36.70 2.14
CA GLN A 210 -7.71 -36.57 1.73
C GLN A 210 -7.17 -35.16 1.93
N LEU A 211 -7.98 -34.13 1.68
CA LEU A 211 -7.57 -32.72 1.91
C LEU A 211 -7.42 -32.44 3.40
N ILE A 212 -8.38 -32.87 4.21
CA ILE A 212 -8.31 -32.72 5.67
C ILE A 212 -7.05 -33.41 6.21
N ASP A 213 -6.81 -34.65 5.83
CA ASP A 213 -5.65 -35.44 6.26
C ASP A 213 -4.32 -34.77 5.78
N ALA A 214 -4.26 -34.24 4.57
CA ALA A 214 -3.09 -33.55 4.06
C ALA A 214 -2.77 -32.28 4.89
N VAL A 215 -3.79 -31.46 5.16
CA VAL A 215 -3.65 -30.23 5.95
C VAL A 215 -3.24 -30.53 7.38
N LEU A 216 -3.93 -31.46 8.04
CA LEU A 216 -3.60 -31.86 9.41
C LEU A 216 -2.19 -32.45 9.50
N SER A 217 -1.78 -33.26 8.52
CA SER A 217 -0.45 -33.88 8.53
C SER A 217 0.70 -32.88 8.47
N VAL A 218 0.53 -31.75 7.80
CA VAL A 218 1.62 -30.78 7.58
C VAL A 218 1.55 -29.57 8.49
N GLU A 219 0.34 -29.15 8.91
CA GLU A 219 0.16 -27.95 9.72
C GLU A 219 0.01 -28.25 11.22
N ASP A 220 -0.80 -29.26 11.56
CA ASP A 220 -1.10 -29.56 12.96
C ASP A 220 -1.57 -31.02 13.13
N ARG A 221 -0.63 -31.94 13.14
CA ARG A 221 -0.92 -33.38 13.18
C ARG A 221 -1.73 -33.87 14.42
N ARG A 222 -1.76 -33.08 15.49
CA ARG A 222 -2.47 -33.36 16.73
C ARG A 222 -3.63 -32.40 16.97
N PHE A 223 -4.10 -31.75 15.92
CA PHE A 223 -5.17 -30.78 16.02
C PHE A 223 -6.38 -31.29 16.81
N MET A 224 -6.76 -32.54 16.62
CA MET A 224 -7.91 -33.14 17.32
C MET A 224 -7.64 -33.44 18.81
N ASP A 225 -6.36 -33.48 19.25
CA ASP A 225 -5.96 -33.96 20.58
C ASP A 225 -5.65 -32.84 21.58
N HIS A 226 -5.49 -31.60 21.12
CA HIS A 226 -5.16 -30.46 22.00
C HIS A 226 -6.29 -29.45 22.04
N PHE A 227 -6.27 -28.57 23.05
CA PHE A 227 -7.22 -27.50 23.26
C PHE A 227 -6.64 -26.14 22.86
N GLY A 228 -6.56 -25.88 21.55
CA GLY A 228 -6.09 -24.61 20.95
C GLY A 228 -4.58 -24.41 20.95
N ILE A 229 -3.86 -25.09 21.83
CA ILE A 229 -2.41 -24.97 22.01
C ILE A 229 -1.79 -26.35 22.12
N ASP A 230 -0.78 -26.62 21.30
CA ASP A 230 -0.01 -27.87 21.35
C ASP A 230 1.32 -27.67 22.11
N ILE A 231 1.29 -27.83 23.45
CA ILE A 231 2.50 -27.69 24.29
C ILE A 231 3.57 -28.72 23.89
N ARG A 232 3.19 -29.95 23.53
CA ARG A 232 4.14 -30.99 23.09
C ARG A 232 4.73 -30.65 21.71
N GLY A 233 3.93 -30.06 20.81
CA GLY A 233 4.38 -29.54 19.51
C GLY A 233 5.37 -28.40 19.66
N ILE A 234 5.08 -27.44 20.54
CA ILE A 234 5.96 -26.31 20.83
C ILE A 234 7.30 -26.84 21.37
N GLY A 235 7.29 -27.78 22.34
CA GLY A 235 8.51 -28.39 22.89
C GLY A 235 9.33 -29.12 21.82
N ARG A 236 8.67 -29.89 20.95
CA ARG A 236 9.34 -30.58 19.83
C ARG A 236 9.94 -29.60 18.83
N ALA A 237 9.18 -28.58 18.40
CA ALA A 237 9.65 -27.56 17.48
C ALA A 237 10.87 -26.80 18.07
N LEU A 238 10.81 -26.45 19.35
CA LEU A 238 11.94 -25.80 20.04
C LEU A 238 13.20 -26.66 20.01
N LEU A 239 13.08 -27.95 20.34
CA LEU A 239 14.22 -28.88 20.32
C LEU A 239 14.79 -29.07 18.92
N ARG A 240 13.94 -29.14 17.88
CA ARG A 240 14.38 -29.26 16.50
C ARG A 240 15.09 -28.00 16.01
N ASN A 241 14.53 -26.83 16.31
CA ASN A 241 15.10 -25.55 15.93
C ASN A 241 16.46 -25.33 16.62
N LEU A 242 16.58 -25.69 17.91
CA LEU A 242 17.84 -25.65 18.64
C LEU A 242 18.91 -26.58 18.01
N LYS A 243 18.50 -27.81 17.62
CA LYS A 243 19.43 -28.77 16.98
C LYS A 243 19.84 -28.32 15.56
N ALA A 244 18.93 -27.67 14.83
CA ALA A 244 19.20 -27.20 13.47
C ALA A 244 19.92 -25.84 13.40
N GLY A 245 20.03 -25.11 14.53
CA GLY A 245 20.58 -23.76 14.57
C GLY A 245 19.75 -22.71 13.80
N SER A 246 18.55 -23.09 13.33
CA SER A 246 17.66 -22.23 12.54
C SER A 246 16.19 -22.65 12.76
N VAL A 247 15.24 -21.77 12.35
CA VAL A 247 13.81 -22.08 12.49
C VAL A 247 13.36 -23.00 11.34
N VAL A 248 13.38 -24.31 11.60
CA VAL A 248 12.97 -25.34 10.63
C VAL A 248 11.55 -25.87 10.87
N GLU A 249 11.02 -25.77 12.10
CA GLU A 249 9.66 -26.22 12.44
C GLU A 249 8.91 -25.14 13.21
N GLY A 250 7.65 -24.86 12.82
CA GLY A 250 6.74 -23.97 13.53
C GLY A 250 5.98 -24.69 14.63
N GLY A 251 5.69 -24.02 15.74
CA GLY A 251 4.91 -24.55 16.86
C GLY A 251 3.52 -23.93 17.02
N SER A 252 3.00 -23.23 16.00
CA SER A 252 1.65 -22.63 16.04
C SER A 252 0.61 -23.63 15.56
N THR A 253 -0.52 -23.71 16.26
CA THR A 253 -1.65 -24.58 15.91
C THR A 253 -2.53 -23.96 14.82
N ILE A 254 -3.38 -24.77 14.17
CA ILE A 254 -4.40 -24.31 13.22
C ILE A 254 -5.31 -23.25 13.86
N THR A 255 -5.71 -23.42 15.12
CA THR A 255 -6.53 -22.44 15.86
C THR A 255 -5.82 -21.08 15.98
N GLN A 256 -4.53 -21.08 16.32
CA GLN A 256 -3.73 -19.86 16.38
C GLN A 256 -3.55 -19.21 15.00
N GLN A 257 -3.39 -20.03 13.96
CA GLN A 257 -3.30 -19.53 12.59
C GLN A 257 -4.62 -18.89 12.13
N LEU A 258 -5.76 -19.50 12.43
CA LEU A 258 -7.09 -18.95 12.14
C LEU A 258 -7.27 -17.57 12.79
N ILE A 259 -6.91 -17.46 14.07
CA ILE A 259 -7.01 -16.19 14.81
C ILE A 259 -6.18 -15.09 14.15
N LYS A 260 -4.93 -15.41 13.78
CA LYS A 260 -4.06 -14.49 13.06
C LYS A 260 -4.65 -14.06 11.71
N LEU A 261 -5.29 -14.98 10.98
CA LEU A 261 -5.84 -14.69 9.65
C LEU A 261 -7.09 -13.81 9.71
N GLN A 262 -7.96 -14.03 10.71
CA GLN A 262 -9.28 -13.39 10.74
C GLN A 262 -9.37 -12.16 11.66
N TYR A 263 -8.66 -12.16 12.80
CA TYR A 263 -8.95 -11.23 13.89
C TYR A 263 -7.78 -10.35 14.34
N LEU A 264 -6.55 -10.65 13.93
CA LEU A 264 -5.37 -9.92 14.38
C LEU A 264 -4.55 -9.36 13.21
N ASP A 265 -3.89 -8.24 13.46
CA ASP A 265 -2.98 -7.63 12.50
C ASP A 265 -1.71 -8.49 12.29
N SER A 266 -1.04 -8.27 11.16
CA SER A 266 0.15 -9.06 10.75
C SER A 266 1.42 -8.76 11.55
N ASP A 267 1.41 -7.80 12.47
CA ASP A 267 2.57 -7.36 13.24
C ASP A 267 3.17 -8.49 14.09
N ARG A 268 4.49 -8.65 14.04
CA ARG A 268 5.21 -9.69 14.79
C ARG A 268 5.58 -9.21 16.20
N THR A 269 4.59 -9.06 17.08
CA THR A 269 4.77 -8.59 18.46
C THR A 269 4.48 -9.67 19.50
N VAL A 270 5.10 -9.55 20.68
CA VAL A 270 4.80 -10.40 21.86
C VAL A 270 3.34 -10.22 22.29
N LYS A 271 2.82 -8.97 22.24
CA LYS A 271 1.42 -8.65 22.54
C LYS A 271 0.48 -9.51 21.71
N ARG A 272 0.67 -9.52 20.39
CA ARG A 272 -0.14 -10.34 19.47
C ARG A 272 -0.07 -11.82 19.82
N LYS A 273 1.12 -12.35 20.21
CA LYS A 273 1.25 -13.76 20.58
C LYS A 273 0.51 -14.13 21.85
N ILE A 274 0.40 -13.22 22.82
CA ILE A 274 -0.43 -13.37 24.01
C ILE A 274 -1.92 -13.35 23.62
N GLN A 275 -2.32 -12.45 22.71
CA GLN A 275 -3.67 -12.38 22.19
C GLN A 275 -4.05 -13.70 21.48
N GLU A 276 -3.21 -14.19 20.55
CA GLU A 276 -3.40 -15.48 19.88
C GLU A 276 -3.64 -16.62 20.88
N PHE A 277 -2.84 -16.65 21.97
CA PHE A 277 -2.92 -17.69 22.97
C PHE A 277 -4.27 -17.68 23.72
N VAL A 278 -4.70 -16.51 24.19
CA VAL A 278 -5.94 -16.37 24.96
C VAL A 278 -7.16 -16.61 24.08
N ILE A 279 -7.16 -16.02 22.87
CA ILE A 279 -8.27 -16.19 21.95
C ILE A 279 -8.36 -17.64 21.46
N ALA A 280 -7.23 -18.37 21.30
CA ALA A 280 -7.23 -19.76 20.90
C ALA A 280 -7.95 -20.65 21.94
N LEU A 281 -7.68 -20.46 23.22
CA LEU A 281 -8.37 -21.18 24.30
C LEU A 281 -9.88 -20.87 24.32
N TRP A 282 -10.23 -19.60 24.13
CA TRP A 282 -11.62 -19.17 24.10
C TRP A 282 -12.37 -19.71 22.87
N LEU A 283 -11.74 -19.69 21.71
CA LEU A 283 -12.32 -20.16 20.46
C LEU A 283 -12.57 -21.68 20.49
N GLU A 284 -11.64 -22.45 21.05
CA GLU A 284 -11.79 -23.91 21.24
C GLU A 284 -12.89 -24.27 22.24
N TRP A 285 -13.08 -23.41 23.25
CA TRP A 285 -14.17 -23.58 24.20
C TRP A 285 -15.53 -23.30 23.56
N LYS A 286 -15.59 -22.31 22.65
CA LYS A 286 -16.86 -21.89 22.04
C LYS A 286 -17.22 -22.66 20.78
N LEU A 287 -16.22 -23.06 19.97
CA LEU A 287 -16.38 -23.73 18.69
C LEU A 287 -15.83 -25.16 18.78
N GLY A 288 -16.49 -26.10 18.10
CA GLY A 288 -15.95 -27.45 17.94
C GLY A 288 -14.78 -27.48 16.93
N LYS A 289 -13.97 -28.54 17.00
CA LYS A 289 -12.81 -28.76 16.09
C LYS A 289 -13.17 -28.68 14.61
N GLN A 290 -14.28 -29.22 14.22
CA GLN A 290 -14.77 -29.20 12.84
C GLN A 290 -15.02 -27.76 12.37
N GLU A 291 -15.70 -26.94 13.20
CA GLU A 291 -15.99 -25.56 12.86
C GLU A 291 -14.72 -24.72 12.75
N ILE A 292 -13.75 -24.89 13.66
CA ILE A 292 -12.45 -24.20 13.60
C ILE A 292 -11.71 -24.57 12.32
N LEU A 293 -11.67 -25.87 11.96
CA LEU A 293 -11.02 -26.33 10.74
C LEU A 293 -11.74 -25.83 9.50
N THR A 294 -13.07 -25.84 9.49
CA THR A 294 -13.90 -25.30 8.40
C THR A 294 -13.58 -23.83 8.15
N ARG A 295 -13.56 -23.01 9.19
CA ARG A 295 -13.20 -21.58 9.08
C ARG A 295 -11.77 -21.39 8.58
N TYR A 296 -10.82 -22.19 9.06
CA TYR A 296 -9.44 -22.15 8.61
C TYR A 296 -9.31 -22.47 7.12
N LEU A 297 -9.92 -23.57 6.67
CA LEU A 297 -9.88 -24.01 5.27
C LEU A 297 -10.55 -23.02 4.31
N ASN A 298 -11.57 -22.29 4.78
CA ASN A 298 -12.22 -21.22 4.01
C ASN A 298 -11.48 -19.87 4.05
N SER A 299 -10.50 -19.68 4.97
CA SER A 299 -9.86 -18.38 5.20
C SER A 299 -8.40 -18.31 4.83
N ALA A 300 -7.73 -19.47 4.65
CA ALA A 300 -6.29 -19.50 4.37
C ALA A 300 -5.99 -18.99 2.96
N TYR A 301 -5.02 -18.09 2.82
CA TYR A 301 -4.53 -17.63 1.52
C TYR A 301 -3.64 -18.70 0.88
N LEU A 302 -3.85 -18.97 -0.42
CA LEU A 302 -3.22 -20.08 -1.15
C LEU A 302 -2.47 -19.66 -2.42
N GLY A 303 -2.20 -18.37 -2.57
CA GLY A 303 -1.51 -17.83 -3.77
C GLY A 303 -2.48 -17.56 -4.93
N ALA A 304 -1.99 -16.94 -5.99
CA ALA A 304 -2.77 -16.56 -7.19
C ALA A 304 -4.09 -15.83 -6.88
N GLY A 305 -4.15 -15.08 -5.76
CA GLY A 305 -5.37 -14.40 -5.32
C GLY A 305 -6.40 -15.32 -4.65
N ALA A 306 -6.13 -16.62 -4.49
CA ALA A 306 -7.05 -17.56 -3.85
C ALA A 306 -7.02 -17.45 -2.33
N THR A 307 -8.18 -17.24 -1.70
CA THR A 307 -8.37 -17.52 -0.27
C THR A 307 -9.47 -18.53 -0.06
N GLY A 308 -9.15 -19.44 0.82
CA GLY A 308 -9.93 -20.67 1.02
C GLY A 308 -9.59 -21.75 0.01
N MET A 309 -9.65 -22.97 0.50
CA MET A 309 -9.44 -24.17 -0.32
C MET A 309 -10.43 -24.26 -1.49
N PRO A 310 -11.73 -23.85 -1.36
CA PRO A 310 -12.66 -23.86 -2.49
C PRO A 310 -12.21 -22.95 -3.63
N ALA A 311 -11.70 -21.77 -3.30
CA ALA A 311 -11.15 -20.84 -4.30
C ALA A 311 -9.91 -21.40 -4.99
N ALA A 312 -8.99 -21.97 -4.23
CA ALA A 312 -7.77 -22.57 -4.76
C ALA A 312 -8.08 -23.77 -5.67
N ALA A 313 -9.05 -24.60 -5.32
CA ALA A 313 -9.51 -25.72 -6.15
C ALA A 313 -10.01 -25.24 -7.52
N ARG A 314 -10.76 -24.15 -7.55
CA ARG A 314 -11.24 -23.51 -8.80
C ARG A 314 -10.09 -22.89 -9.61
N ILE A 315 -9.22 -22.13 -8.95
CA ILE A 315 -8.14 -21.41 -9.64
C ILE A 315 -7.10 -22.38 -10.22
N TYR A 316 -6.68 -23.38 -9.46
CA TYR A 316 -5.58 -24.25 -9.90
C TYR A 316 -6.04 -25.45 -10.73
N PHE A 317 -7.25 -25.98 -10.47
CA PHE A 317 -7.71 -27.23 -11.07
C PHE A 317 -9.04 -27.10 -11.81
N ASN A 318 -9.72 -25.96 -11.74
CA ASN A 318 -11.08 -25.75 -12.26
C ASN A 318 -12.07 -26.79 -11.73
N LYS A 319 -11.96 -27.16 -10.44
CA LYS A 319 -12.77 -28.16 -9.77
C LYS A 319 -13.50 -27.61 -8.55
N ASP A 320 -14.59 -28.26 -8.19
CA ASP A 320 -15.20 -28.11 -6.87
C ASP A 320 -14.33 -28.74 -5.79
N ILE A 321 -14.40 -28.20 -4.56
CA ILE A 321 -13.59 -28.66 -3.44
C ILE A 321 -13.79 -30.15 -3.11
N GLY A 322 -14.99 -30.66 -3.28
CA GLY A 322 -15.34 -32.07 -3.08
C GLY A 322 -14.86 -33.04 -4.19
N ALA A 323 -14.34 -32.51 -5.30
CA ALA A 323 -13.83 -33.26 -6.45
C ALA A 323 -12.30 -33.39 -6.49
N LEU A 324 -11.60 -32.91 -5.45
CA LEU A 324 -10.14 -32.97 -5.39
C LEU A 324 -9.65 -34.39 -5.13
N ASN A 325 -8.66 -34.82 -5.91
CA ASN A 325 -7.93 -36.06 -5.65
C ASN A 325 -6.78 -35.85 -4.63
N LEU A 326 -6.09 -36.91 -4.25
CA LEU A 326 -5.04 -36.88 -3.26
C LEU A 326 -3.84 -36.00 -3.67
N SER A 327 -3.45 -36.02 -4.96
CA SER A 327 -2.33 -35.19 -5.47
C SER A 327 -2.66 -33.69 -5.41
N GLU A 328 -3.88 -33.32 -5.80
CA GLU A 328 -4.40 -31.95 -5.74
C GLU A 328 -4.55 -31.48 -4.30
N SER A 329 -5.08 -32.33 -3.41
CA SER A 329 -5.24 -32.08 -1.98
C SER A 329 -3.87 -31.82 -1.31
N ALA A 330 -2.87 -32.66 -1.60
CA ALA A 330 -1.53 -32.50 -1.07
C ALA A 330 -0.84 -31.23 -1.60
N LEU A 331 -1.08 -30.85 -2.86
CA LEU A 331 -0.56 -29.61 -3.43
C LEU A 331 -1.15 -28.41 -2.68
N LEU A 332 -2.48 -28.32 -2.54
CA LEU A 332 -3.12 -27.21 -1.82
C LEU A 332 -2.65 -27.11 -0.36
N ALA A 333 -2.56 -28.23 0.35
CA ALA A 333 -2.03 -28.27 1.72
C ALA A 333 -0.57 -27.75 1.77
N GLY A 334 0.22 -28.03 0.74
CA GLY A 334 1.60 -27.53 0.62
C GLY A 334 1.72 -26.02 0.52
N LEU A 335 0.73 -25.34 -0.07
CA LEU A 335 0.74 -23.89 -0.27
C LEU A 335 0.56 -23.09 1.03
N LEU A 336 -0.07 -23.66 2.07
CA LEU A 336 -0.45 -22.96 3.30
C LEU A 336 0.72 -22.23 3.98
N ARG A 337 1.92 -22.79 3.94
CA ARG A 337 3.10 -22.23 4.63
C ARG A 337 3.70 -21.00 3.93
N ALA A 338 3.72 -20.98 2.60
CA ALA A 338 4.28 -19.88 1.80
C ALA A 338 3.61 -19.83 0.42
N PRO A 339 2.36 -19.38 0.36
CA PRO A 339 1.51 -19.47 -0.83
C PRO A 339 2.04 -18.71 -2.04
N SER A 340 2.66 -17.54 -1.82
CA SER A 340 3.26 -16.75 -2.91
C SER A 340 4.56 -17.37 -3.45
N LEU A 341 5.35 -18.02 -2.60
CA LEU A 341 6.61 -18.64 -2.99
C LEU A 341 6.39 -19.95 -3.78
N TRP A 342 5.38 -20.72 -3.41
CA TRP A 342 5.09 -22.03 -3.99
C TRP A 342 3.83 -22.06 -4.85
N ASN A 343 3.37 -20.88 -5.31
CA ASN A 343 2.30 -20.79 -6.29
C ASN A 343 2.64 -21.63 -7.54
N PRO A 344 1.88 -22.67 -7.87
CA PRO A 344 2.23 -23.59 -8.96
C PRO A 344 2.14 -22.95 -10.35
N ILE A 345 1.44 -21.82 -10.51
CA ILE A 345 1.39 -21.07 -11.77
C ILE A 345 2.74 -20.39 -12.04
N ASP A 346 3.37 -19.85 -10.99
CA ASP A 346 4.63 -19.10 -11.12
C ASP A 346 5.86 -19.99 -10.81
N ASN A 347 5.72 -21.02 -9.96
CA ASN A 347 6.81 -21.89 -9.49
C ASN A 347 6.36 -23.35 -9.34
N LEU A 348 6.13 -24.00 -10.46
CA LEU A 348 5.64 -25.40 -10.50
C LEU A 348 6.61 -26.38 -9.81
N GLU A 349 7.95 -26.20 -10.03
CA GLU A 349 8.95 -27.09 -9.43
C GLU A 349 9.01 -26.96 -7.91
N GLY A 350 9.00 -25.74 -7.40
CA GLY A 350 8.93 -25.47 -5.95
C GLY A 350 7.65 -26.04 -5.32
N SER A 351 6.51 -25.89 -6.02
CA SER A 351 5.23 -26.47 -5.60
C SER A 351 5.29 -28.00 -5.53
N ARG A 352 5.86 -28.67 -6.54
CA ARG A 352 6.04 -30.14 -6.57
C ARG A 352 6.94 -30.62 -5.42
N LYS A 353 8.07 -29.95 -5.18
CA LYS A 353 8.95 -30.24 -4.04
C LYS A 353 8.19 -30.13 -2.72
N ARG A 354 7.37 -29.09 -2.57
CA ARG A 354 6.57 -28.89 -1.35
C ARG A 354 5.46 -29.92 -1.20
N THR A 355 4.78 -30.29 -2.29
CA THR A 355 3.79 -31.38 -2.33
C THR A 355 4.40 -32.72 -1.89
N SER A 356 5.65 -33.01 -2.31
CA SER A 356 6.38 -34.20 -1.85
C SER A 356 6.55 -34.22 -0.33
N VAL A 357 6.86 -33.07 0.29
CA VAL A 357 6.98 -32.95 1.75
C VAL A 357 5.64 -33.24 2.45
N VAL A 358 4.51 -32.79 1.87
CA VAL A 358 3.17 -33.08 2.41
C VAL A 358 2.89 -34.60 2.34
N LEU A 359 3.14 -35.23 1.19
CA LEU A 359 2.97 -36.66 1.02
C LEU A 359 3.83 -37.47 2.00
N ASP A 360 5.09 -37.07 2.22
CA ASP A 360 5.95 -37.72 3.23
C ASP A 360 5.40 -37.57 4.65
N ALA A 361 4.82 -36.42 4.98
CA ALA A 361 4.16 -36.20 6.26
C ALA A 361 2.89 -37.05 6.41
N MET A 362 2.11 -37.23 5.34
CA MET A 362 0.94 -38.11 5.33
C MET A 362 1.32 -39.58 5.52
N VAL A 363 2.41 -40.04 4.88
CA VAL A 363 2.95 -41.41 5.08
C VAL A 363 3.41 -41.59 6.53
N ALA A 364 4.17 -40.64 7.07
CA ALA A 364 4.66 -40.67 8.44
C ALA A 364 3.54 -40.65 9.50
N ASN A 365 2.36 -40.13 9.13
CA ASN A 365 1.17 -40.10 9.98
C ASN A 365 0.18 -41.29 9.69
N GLY A 366 0.55 -42.21 8.81
CA GLY A 366 -0.27 -43.38 8.47
C GLY A 366 -1.57 -43.06 7.70
N LYS A 367 -1.59 -41.91 7.01
CA LYS A 367 -2.75 -41.45 6.23
C LYS A 367 -2.73 -41.91 4.77
N VAL A 368 -1.55 -42.26 4.27
CA VAL A 368 -1.33 -42.70 2.89
C VAL A 368 -0.21 -43.74 2.89
N ASP A 369 -0.35 -44.77 2.05
CA ASP A 369 0.69 -45.77 1.85
C ASP A 369 1.88 -45.22 1.09
N ALA A 370 3.08 -45.69 1.45
CA ALA A 370 4.33 -45.21 0.82
C ALA A 370 4.36 -45.44 -0.70
N SER A 371 3.79 -46.57 -1.17
CA SER A 371 3.66 -46.93 -2.58
C SER A 371 2.80 -45.91 -3.35
N LYS A 372 1.65 -45.54 -2.80
CA LYS A 372 0.74 -44.55 -3.38
C LYS A 372 1.34 -43.16 -3.39
N ALA A 373 2.04 -42.77 -2.30
CA ALA A 373 2.77 -41.50 -2.27
C ALA A 373 3.87 -41.48 -3.34
N ALA A 374 4.62 -42.55 -3.54
CA ALA A 374 5.64 -42.65 -4.58
C ALA A 374 5.06 -42.53 -6.01
N GLN A 375 3.92 -43.15 -6.29
CA GLN A 375 3.22 -43.01 -7.56
C GLN A 375 2.83 -41.55 -7.84
N ILE A 376 2.29 -40.84 -6.85
CA ILE A 376 1.89 -39.43 -6.99
C ILE A 376 3.13 -38.54 -7.23
N LYS A 377 4.23 -38.81 -6.54
CA LYS A 377 5.50 -38.05 -6.77
C LYS A 377 6.07 -38.28 -8.17
N ALA A 378 5.82 -39.42 -8.78
CA ALA A 378 6.19 -39.71 -10.17
C ALA A 378 5.27 -39.03 -11.19
N SER A 379 3.99 -38.81 -10.83
CA SER A 379 2.99 -38.20 -11.70
C SER A 379 2.10 -37.23 -10.90
N PHE A 380 2.62 -36.00 -10.73
CA PHE A 380 1.88 -34.94 -10.04
C PHE A 380 0.61 -34.52 -10.80
N ALA A 381 -0.34 -33.94 -10.06
CA ALA A 381 -1.56 -33.40 -10.63
C ALA A 381 -1.29 -32.41 -11.76
N THR A 382 -2.07 -32.49 -12.81
CA THR A 382 -2.05 -31.54 -13.92
C THR A 382 -2.82 -30.29 -13.50
N LEU A 383 -2.23 -29.13 -13.71
CA LEU A 383 -2.89 -27.85 -13.47
C LEU A 383 -3.84 -27.53 -14.63
N HIS A 384 -5.01 -27.05 -14.31
CA HIS A 384 -5.96 -26.46 -15.23
C HIS A 384 -6.31 -25.05 -14.75
N PRO A 385 -5.34 -24.12 -14.78
CA PRO A 385 -5.54 -22.81 -14.18
C PRO A 385 -6.63 -22.06 -14.93
N THR A 386 -7.64 -21.65 -14.20
CA THR A 386 -8.57 -20.63 -14.68
C THR A 386 -7.87 -19.30 -14.61
N THR A 387 -7.88 -18.57 -15.71
CA THR A 387 -7.18 -17.27 -15.81
C THR A 387 -7.60 -16.39 -14.65
N PRO A 388 -6.67 -15.92 -13.81
CA PRO A 388 -7.00 -14.89 -12.84
C PRO A 388 -7.47 -13.65 -13.58
N THR A 389 -8.39 -12.94 -12.99
CA THR A 389 -8.88 -11.64 -13.41
C THR A 389 -7.77 -10.76 -14.03
N PRO A 390 -8.05 -9.99 -15.07
CA PRO A 390 -7.05 -9.16 -15.76
C PRO A 390 -6.25 -8.33 -14.75
N ARG A 391 -4.93 -8.37 -14.87
CA ARG A 391 -4.02 -7.57 -14.04
C ARG A 391 -3.99 -6.08 -14.44
N SER A 392 -4.81 -5.70 -15.41
CA SER A 392 -5.01 -4.32 -15.83
C SER A 392 -5.76 -3.55 -14.75
N GLY A 393 -5.28 -2.34 -14.44
CA GLY A 393 -5.88 -1.49 -13.41
C GLY A 393 -5.47 -1.80 -11.96
N SER A 394 -4.41 -2.60 -11.73
CA SER A 394 -4.01 -2.97 -10.36
C SER A 394 -3.65 -1.77 -9.49
N TRP A 395 -2.92 -0.77 -10.00
CA TRP A 395 -2.61 0.47 -9.24
C TRP A 395 -3.87 1.28 -8.90
N PHE A 396 -4.84 1.31 -9.81
CA PHE A 396 -6.12 1.94 -9.54
C PHE A 396 -6.89 1.18 -8.44
N ALA A 397 -6.91 -0.14 -8.54
CA ALA A 397 -7.55 -0.98 -7.54
C ALA A 397 -6.93 -0.78 -6.15
N ASP A 398 -5.60 -0.73 -6.04
CA ASP A 398 -4.91 -0.44 -4.78
C ASP A 398 -5.27 0.94 -4.22
N TRP A 399 -5.43 1.93 -5.10
CA TRP A 399 -5.80 3.28 -4.70
C TRP A 399 -7.22 3.37 -4.13
N VAL A 400 -8.21 2.70 -4.74
CA VAL A 400 -9.61 2.76 -4.27
C VAL A 400 -9.91 1.81 -3.12
N SER A 401 -9.06 0.83 -2.91
CA SER A 401 -9.25 -0.26 -1.97
C SER A 401 -9.49 0.13 -0.51
N PRO A 402 -8.73 1.06 0.08
CA PRO A 402 -8.99 1.52 1.44
C PRO A 402 -10.39 2.11 1.58
N GLN A 403 -10.80 2.96 0.63
CA GLN A 403 -12.12 3.57 0.63
C GLN A 403 -13.23 2.54 0.42
N ALA A 404 -13.05 1.59 -0.50
CA ALA A 404 -13.99 0.52 -0.74
C ALA A 404 -14.16 -0.39 0.50
N SER A 405 -13.07 -0.66 1.24
CA SER A 405 -13.10 -1.40 2.48
C SER A 405 -13.81 -0.64 3.61
N GLU A 406 -13.64 0.67 3.69
CA GLU A 406 -14.34 1.54 4.64
C GLU A 406 -15.85 1.53 4.36
N ILE A 407 -16.24 1.62 3.09
CA ILE A 407 -17.64 1.54 2.65
C ILE A 407 -18.26 0.19 3.00
N ALA A 408 -17.55 -0.91 2.74
CA ALA A 408 -18.02 -2.26 3.07
C ALA A 408 -18.21 -2.46 4.58
N GLY A 409 -17.44 -1.72 5.40
CA GLY A 409 -17.55 -1.72 6.85
C GLY A 409 -17.33 -3.11 7.44
N THR A 410 -18.13 -3.45 8.46
CA THR A 410 -18.12 -4.77 9.14
C THR A 410 -19.30 -5.65 8.73
N SER A 411 -20.04 -5.29 7.67
CA SER A 411 -21.22 -6.05 7.25
C SER A 411 -20.84 -7.46 6.79
N PRO A 412 -21.47 -8.51 7.32
CA PRO A 412 -21.21 -9.87 6.84
C PRO A 412 -21.70 -10.01 5.40
N GLY A 413 -20.85 -10.57 4.54
CA GLY A 413 -21.17 -10.83 3.14
C GLY A 413 -20.24 -10.14 2.16
N SER A 414 -20.58 -10.18 0.88
CA SER A 414 -19.83 -9.47 -0.15
C SER A 414 -20.47 -8.11 -0.44
N THR A 415 -19.62 -7.10 -0.62
CA THR A 415 -20.02 -5.78 -1.12
C THR A 415 -19.40 -5.59 -2.49
N THR A 416 -20.23 -5.41 -3.50
CA THR A 416 -19.81 -5.04 -4.85
C THR A 416 -19.65 -3.53 -4.90
N VAL A 417 -18.49 -3.07 -5.34
CA VAL A 417 -18.17 -1.65 -5.49
C VAL A 417 -17.86 -1.38 -6.96
N ARG A 418 -18.76 -0.65 -7.63
CA ARG A 418 -18.54 -0.21 -8.99
C ARG A 418 -17.64 1.00 -8.99
N THR A 419 -16.55 0.91 -9.74
CA THR A 419 -15.52 1.94 -9.81
C THR A 419 -15.67 2.79 -11.08
N THR A 420 -14.93 3.90 -11.10
CA THR A 420 -14.87 4.79 -12.27
C THR A 420 -13.93 4.29 -13.37
N LEU A 421 -13.18 3.20 -13.14
CA LEU A 421 -12.18 2.69 -14.08
C LEU A 421 -12.82 2.21 -15.37
N VAL A 422 -12.34 2.73 -16.51
CA VAL A 422 -12.76 2.34 -17.84
C VAL A 422 -11.73 1.39 -18.46
N PRO A 423 -12.03 0.09 -18.63
CA PRO A 423 -11.04 -0.91 -19.06
C PRO A 423 -10.32 -0.53 -20.36
N ARG A 424 -11.04 0.04 -21.33
CA ARG A 424 -10.47 0.49 -22.59
C ARG A 424 -9.42 1.57 -22.39
N LEU A 425 -9.74 2.61 -21.61
CA LEU A 425 -8.82 3.72 -21.34
C LEU A 425 -7.61 3.25 -20.51
N GLN A 426 -7.85 2.38 -19.56
CA GLN A 426 -6.78 1.74 -18.77
C GLN A 426 -5.82 0.95 -19.66
N GLY A 427 -6.35 0.12 -20.57
CA GLY A 427 -5.53 -0.66 -21.49
C GLY A 427 -4.74 0.24 -22.46
N ILE A 428 -5.28 1.38 -22.89
CA ILE A 428 -4.54 2.37 -23.69
C ILE A 428 -3.40 2.96 -22.87
N ALA A 429 -3.68 3.42 -21.64
CA ALA A 429 -2.68 4.02 -20.75
C ALA A 429 -1.50 3.08 -20.49
N GLU A 430 -1.77 1.81 -20.16
CA GLU A 430 -0.74 0.80 -19.95
C GLU A 430 0.13 0.57 -21.19
N ARG A 431 -0.50 0.48 -22.38
CA ARG A 431 0.24 0.27 -23.63
C ARG A 431 1.11 1.45 -24.03
N VAL A 432 0.63 2.69 -23.89
CA VAL A 432 1.42 3.87 -24.29
C VAL A 432 2.59 4.09 -23.35
N ILE A 433 2.41 3.91 -22.04
CA ILE A 433 3.49 3.97 -21.05
C ILE A 433 4.54 2.91 -21.35
N LYS A 434 4.12 1.65 -21.50
CA LYS A 434 5.04 0.55 -21.75
C LYS A 434 5.81 0.76 -23.06
N ARG A 435 5.14 1.14 -24.14
CA ARG A 435 5.75 1.42 -25.43
C ARG A 435 6.82 2.50 -25.33
N ALA A 436 6.48 3.63 -24.70
CA ALA A 436 7.40 4.75 -24.56
C ALA A 436 8.66 4.38 -23.77
N LEU A 437 8.50 3.65 -22.65
CA LEU A 437 9.63 3.19 -21.83
C LEU A 437 10.47 2.11 -22.52
N ASP A 438 9.85 1.23 -23.31
CA ASP A 438 10.56 0.16 -24.02
C ASP A 438 11.32 0.66 -25.25
N THR A 439 10.94 1.81 -25.81
CA THR A 439 11.58 2.43 -26.98
C THR A 439 12.50 3.58 -26.55
N GLU A 440 11.98 4.81 -26.49
CA GLU A 440 12.72 6.03 -26.20
C GLU A 440 13.33 6.01 -24.79
N GLY A 441 12.56 5.53 -23.80
CA GLY A 441 12.97 5.51 -22.40
C GLY A 441 14.33 4.87 -22.16
N ARG A 442 14.65 3.76 -22.87
CA ARG A 442 15.96 3.09 -22.77
C ARG A 442 17.11 3.95 -23.22
N THR A 443 16.92 4.77 -24.27
CA THR A 443 17.98 5.62 -24.83
C THR A 443 18.26 6.85 -24.01
N VAL A 444 17.21 7.40 -23.39
CA VAL A 444 17.29 8.61 -22.57
C VAL A 444 17.51 8.33 -21.08
N GLY A 445 17.52 7.06 -20.66
CA GLY A 445 17.71 6.68 -19.27
C GLY A 445 16.48 6.96 -18.40
N ALA A 446 15.27 6.89 -18.96
CA ALA A 446 14.00 6.93 -18.23
C ALA A 446 13.55 5.51 -17.90
N SER A 447 13.46 5.16 -16.62
CA SER A 447 13.08 3.81 -16.18
C SER A 447 11.61 3.69 -15.81
N GLN A 448 10.96 4.80 -15.43
CA GLN A 448 9.59 4.83 -14.94
C GLN A 448 8.78 5.95 -15.59
N ALA A 449 7.47 5.72 -15.66
CA ALA A 449 6.49 6.73 -16.02
C ALA A 449 5.16 6.42 -15.34
N ALA A 450 4.38 7.45 -15.07
CA ALA A 450 3.03 7.32 -14.52
C ALA A 450 2.03 8.15 -15.35
N LEU A 451 0.78 7.69 -15.38
CA LEU A 451 -0.32 8.38 -16.06
C LEU A 451 -1.57 8.31 -15.20
N VAL A 452 -2.25 9.43 -15.05
CA VAL A 452 -3.61 9.53 -14.51
C VAL A 452 -4.48 10.17 -15.56
N ALA A 453 -5.64 9.57 -15.82
CA ALA A 453 -6.69 10.21 -16.63
C ALA A 453 -8.00 10.24 -15.85
N MET A 454 -8.70 11.37 -15.93
CA MET A 454 -9.96 11.60 -15.24
C MET A 454 -10.93 12.41 -16.09
N THR A 455 -12.20 12.36 -15.77
CA THR A 455 -13.20 13.30 -16.29
C THR A 455 -12.99 14.68 -15.65
N PRO A 456 -13.49 15.77 -16.25
CA PRO A 456 -13.34 17.10 -15.68
C PRO A 456 -13.86 17.22 -14.23
N ASP A 457 -14.89 16.46 -13.86
CA ASP A 457 -15.48 16.42 -12.52
C ASP A 457 -14.77 15.46 -11.54
N GLY A 458 -13.59 14.91 -11.92
CA GLY A 458 -12.69 14.17 -11.04
C GLY A 458 -12.84 12.65 -11.02
N ALA A 459 -13.72 12.03 -11.84
CA ALA A 459 -13.78 10.58 -11.91
C ALA A 459 -12.52 10.01 -12.59
N VAL A 460 -11.68 9.30 -11.86
CA VAL A 460 -10.45 8.69 -12.38
C VAL A 460 -10.81 7.49 -13.25
N VAL A 461 -10.58 7.59 -14.55
CA VAL A 461 -10.95 6.58 -15.54
C VAL A 461 -9.80 5.68 -15.99
N ALA A 462 -8.55 6.09 -15.72
CA ALA A 462 -7.35 5.27 -15.91
C ALA A 462 -6.24 5.73 -14.96
N MET A 463 -5.44 4.77 -14.46
CA MET A 463 -4.30 5.04 -13.59
C MET A 463 -3.21 4.01 -13.81
N VAL A 464 -2.02 4.48 -14.18
CA VAL A 464 -0.79 3.68 -14.32
C VAL A 464 0.27 4.27 -13.40
N GLY A 465 0.75 3.48 -12.45
CA GLY A 465 1.72 3.91 -11.43
C GLY A 465 3.17 3.57 -11.74
N GLY A 466 3.47 2.99 -12.90
CA GLY A 466 4.83 2.58 -13.27
C GLY A 466 4.88 1.77 -14.56
N ARG A 467 6.06 1.22 -14.87
CA ARG A 467 6.30 0.42 -16.07
C ARG A 467 5.59 -0.92 -16.06
N ASP A 468 5.72 -1.66 -14.97
CA ASP A 468 5.11 -2.98 -14.77
C ASP A 468 4.73 -3.18 -13.29
N TYR A 469 3.44 -3.47 -13.05
CA TYR A 469 2.93 -3.69 -11.69
C TYR A 469 3.55 -4.93 -11.02
N LYS A 470 3.95 -5.94 -11.78
CA LYS A 470 4.58 -7.15 -11.24
C LYS A 470 5.99 -6.86 -10.70
N GLU A 471 6.71 -5.96 -11.37
CA GLU A 471 8.06 -5.57 -10.96
C GLU A 471 8.01 -4.57 -9.79
N SER A 472 7.05 -3.64 -9.79
CA SER A 472 6.89 -2.62 -8.76
C SER A 472 5.43 -2.25 -8.55
N GLN A 473 4.90 -2.54 -7.36
CA GLN A 473 3.55 -2.16 -6.94
C GLN A 473 3.47 -0.71 -6.45
N PHE A 474 4.61 -0.04 -6.30
CA PHE A 474 4.66 1.36 -5.88
C PHE A 474 3.93 2.25 -6.87
N ASN A 475 2.84 2.88 -6.41
CA ASN A 475 1.99 3.73 -7.24
C ASN A 475 2.55 5.15 -7.33
N ARG A 476 3.34 5.43 -8.37
CA ARG A 476 3.98 6.75 -8.55
C ARG A 476 2.97 7.85 -8.87
N ALA A 477 1.80 7.49 -9.37
CA ALA A 477 0.75 8.46 -9.65
C ALA A 477 0.18 9.11 -8.37
N VAL A 478 0.15 8.38 -7.26
CA VAL A 478 -0.49 8.78 -5.99
C VAL A 478 0.54 9.02 -4.89
N THR A 479 1.49 8.09 -4.75
CA THR A 479 2.38 8.04 -3.57
C THR A 479 3.66 8.83 -3.76
N ALA A 480 4.23 8.85 -4.97
CA ALA A 480 5.45 9.62 -5.23
C ALA A 480 5.16 11.12 -5.16
N LYS A 481 5.99 11.83 -4.41
CA LYS A 481 6.02 13.30 -4.39
C LYS A 481 7.26 13.72 -5.18
N ARG A 482 7.04 14.50 -6.23
CA ARG A 482 8.08 14.92 -7.18
C ARG A 482 7.92 16.39 -7.54
N GLN A 483 9.01 17.03 -7.93
CA GLN A 483 9.00 18.45 -8.30
C GLN A 483 8.22 18.65 -9.62
N PRO A 484 7.09 19.38 -9.61
CA PRO A 484 6.26 19.61 -10.80
C PRO A 484 6.94 20.52 -11.83
N GLY A 485 7.99 21.24 -11.43
CA GLY A 485 8.65 22.21 -12.27
C GLY A 485 7.65 23.22 -12.85
N SER A 486 7.81 23.55 -14.11
CA SER A 486 7.00 24.59 -14.78
C SER A 486 5.50 24.30 -14.88
N THR A 487 5.00 23.11 -14.53
CA THR A 487 3.55 22.90 -14.43
C THR A 487 2.95 23.69 -13.27
N PHE A 488 3.75 24.00 -12.23
CA PHE A 488 3.33 24.84 -11.11
C PHE A 488 3.02 26.29 -11.52
N LYS A 489 3.52 26.77 -12.64
CA LYS A 489 3.26 28.14 -13.15
C LYS A 489 1.77 28.43 -13.33
N LEU A 490 0.91 27.41 -13.52
CA LEU A 490 -0.54 27.59 -13.52
C LEU A 490 -1.03 28.40 -12.32
N PHE A 491 -0.54 28.09 -11.12
CA PHE A 491 -0.96 28.75 -9.88
C PHE A 491 -0.47 30.20 -9.78
N VAL A 492 0.74 30.49 -10.29
CA VAL A 492 1.26 31.85 -10.36
C VAL A 492 0.41 32.73 -11.27
N TYR A 493 0.06 32.20 -12.45
CA TYR A 493 -0.75 32.96 -13.41
C TYR A 493 -2.22 33.06 -12.99
N TYR A 494 -2.76 32.04 -12.31
CA TYR A 494 -4.08 32.13 -11.70
C TYR A 494 -4.10 33.22 -10.60
N ALA A 495 -3.11 33.27 -9.73
CA ALA A 495 -2.97 34.37 -8.74
C ALA A 495 -2.84 35.72 -9.40
N ALA A 496 -2.12 35.84 -10.52
CA ALA A 496 -1.99 37.06 -11.28
C ALA A 496 -3.31 37.56 -11.88
N LEU A 497 -4.10 36.66 -12.45
CA LEU A 497 -5.45 36.97 -12.96
C LEU A 497 -6.37 37.43 -11.81
N LYS A 498 -6.30 36.78 -10.64
CA LYS A 498 -7.04 37.21 -9.43
C LYS A 498 -6.62 38.59 -8.94
N ALA A 499 -5.37 38.98 -9.17
CA ALA A 499 -4.86 40.32 -8.85
C ALA A 499 -5.26 41.40 -9.89
N GLY A 500 -6.03 41.00 -10.93
CA GLY A 500 -6.54 41.94 -11.95
C GLY A 500 -5.65 42.10 -13.19
N LEU A 501 -4.59 41.28 -13.31
CA LEU A 501 -3.75 41.30 -14.50
C LEU A 501 -4.42 40.57 -15.67
N SER A 502 -4.16 41.04 -16.89
CA SER A 502 -4.71 40.49 -18.12
C SER A 502 -3.66 39.77 -18.96
N LEU A 503 -4.08 38.93 -19.90
CA LEU A 503 -3.19 38.17 -20.79
C LEU A 503 -2.33 39.06 -21.67
N SER A 504 -2.78 40.31 -21.97
CA SER A 504 -2.09 41.29 -22.80
C SER A 504 -1.09 42.17 -22.01
N ASP A 505 -1.17 42.15 -20.68
CA ASP A 505 -0.23 42.92 -19.84
C ASP A 505 1.19 42.42 -20.07
N ARG A 506 2.14 43.36 -19.97
CA ARG A 506 3.54 43.09 -20.27
C ARG A 506 4.35 42.89 -19.00
N VAL A 507 5.19 41.88 -19.04
CA VAL A 507 6.19 41.60 -18.02
C VAL A 507 7.58 41.55 -18.64
N LEU A 508 8.58 42.03 -17.90
CA LEU A 508 9.95 42.09 -18.39
C LEU A 508 10.63 40.71 -18.25
N ASP A 509 11.07 40.14 -19.37
CA ASP A 509 11.93 38.97 -19.43
C ASP A 509 13.40 39.42 -19.50
N ALA A 510 14.01 39.59 -18.34
CA ALA A 510 15.40 39.98 -18.13
C ALA A 510 16.00 39.22 -16.93
N PRO A 511 17.33 39.18 -16.77
CA PRO A 511 17.94 38.65 -15.57
C PRO A 511 17.32 39.27 -14.30
N ILE A 512 16.98 38.46 -13.34
CA ILE A 512 16.43 38.87 -12.05
C ILE A 512 17.23 38.20 -10.93
N GLU A 513 17.50 38.93 -9.87
CA GLU A 513 18.16 38.45 -8.67
C GLU A 513 17.29 38.72 -7.45
N ILE A 514 17.07 37.70 -6.61
CA ILE A 514 16.28 37.79 -5.39
C ILE A 514 17.06 37.15 -4.27
N ASN A 515 17.55 37.89 -3.32
CA ASN A 515 18.33 37.39 -2.17
C ASN A 515 19.51 36.49 -2.58
N GLY A 516 20.24 36.84 -3.66
CA GLY A 516 21.37 36.06 -4.18
C GLY A 516 20.99 34.88 -5.06
N TRP A 517 19.70 34.65 -5.32
CA TRP A 517 19.23 33.66 -6.24
C TRP A 517 18.83 34.27 -7.58
N SER A 518 19.39 33.75 -8.67
CA SER A 518 19.16 34.25 -10.03
C SER A 518 18.60 33.12 -10.92
N PRO A 519 17.28 33.05 -11.12
CA PRO A 519 16.68 32.05 -12.00
C PRO A 519 16.94 32.40 -13.48
N GLU A 520 17.46 31.43 -14.22
CA GLU A 520 17.65 31.54 -15.66
C GLU A 520 16.50 30.96 -16.46
N ASN A 521 16.22 31.53 -17.64
CA ASN A 521 15.35 30.89 -18.62
C ASN A 521 16.03 29.66 -19.22
N SER A 522 15.22 28.68 -19.62
CA SER A 522 15.72 27.54 -20.37
C SER A 522 16.48 28.02 -21.63
N GLY A 523 17.75 27.65 -21.74
CA GLY A 523 18.65 28.09 -22.81
C GLY A 523 19.27 29.45 -22.61
N GLY A 524 19.16 30.10 -21.44
CA GLY A 524 19.89 31.28 -21.04
C GLY A 524 19.55 32.58 -21.80
N ARG A 525 18.44 32.59 -22.57
CA ARG A 525 18.06 33.76 -23.42
C ARG A 525 16.91 34.52 -22.82
N TYR A 526 16.98 35.87 -22.90
CA TYR A 526 15.95 36.82 -22.46
C TYR A 526 15.39 37.57 -23.68
N ARG A 527 14.11 38.00 -23.59
CA ARG A 527 13.34 38.57 -24.70
C ARG A 527 12.92 40.02 -24.52
N GLY A 528 13.23 40.60 -23.37
CA GLY A 528 12.73 41.93 -23.01
C GLY A 528 11.23 41.91 -22.66
N TRP A 529 10.50 42.92 -23.05
CA TRP A 529 9.07 43.04 -22.75
C TRP A 529 8.23 42.03 -23.55
N VAL A 530 7.63 41.08 -22.87
CA VAL A 530 6.71 40.07 -23.43
C VAL A 530 5.33 40.18 -22.79
N THR A 531 4.30 39.67 -23.42
CA THR A 531 2.97 39.58 -22.80
C THR A 531 2.94 38.45 -21.77
N ILE A 532 2.03 38.53 -20.80
CA ILE A 532 1.73 37.45 -19.85
C ILE A 532 1.43 36.12 -20.59
N ALA A 533 0.63 36.20 -21.67
CA ALA A 533 0.32 35.04 -22.52
C ALA A 533 1.58 34.43 -23.16
N GLU A 534 2.49 35.25 -23.69
CA GLU A 534 3.72 34.72 -24.30
C GLU A 534 4.68 34.15 -23.26
N ALA A 535 4.82 34.81 -22.11
CA ALA A 535 5.65 34.31 -20.99
C ALA A 535 5.20 32.92 -20.53
N PHE A 536 3.87 32.69 -20.41
CA PHE A 536 3.32 31.40 -20.04
C PHE A 536 3.50 30.36 -21.15
N ALA A 537 3.16 30.69 -22.39
CA ALA A 537 3.26 29.76 -23.51
C ALA A 537 4.68 29.25 -23.74
N ARG A 538 5.67 30.14 -23.60
CA ARG A 538 7.10 29.78 -23.70
C ARG A 538 7.71 29.29 -22.38
N SER A 539 6.92 29.26 -21.32
CA SER A 539 7.35 28.81 -19.99
C SER A 539 8.58 29.57 -19.45
N LEU A 540 8.67 30.88 -19.68
CA LEU A 540 9.79 31.72 -19.24
C LEU A 540 9.87 31.76 -17.71
N ASN A 541 11.10 31.66 -17.15
CA ASN A 541 11.29 31.57 -15.71
C ASN A 541 11.38 32.98 -15.07
N ALA A 542 12.23 33.87 -15.60
CA ALA A 542 12.42 35.17 -15.03
C ALA A 542 11.10 35.98 -14.93
N PRO A 543 10.27 36.11 -15.99
CA PRO A 543 9.01 36.84 -15.88
C PRO A 543 8.00 36.13 -14.95
N THR A 544 8.00 34.79 -14.85
CA THR A 544 7.11 34.09 -13.91
C THR A 544 7.50 34.37 -12.44
N VAL A 545 8.80 34.40 -12.14
CA VAL A 545 9.27 34.72 -10.80
C VAL A 545 8.99 36.19 -10.46
N ALA A 546 9.23 37.12 -11.41
CA ALA A 546 8.88 38.53 -11.25
C ALA A 546 7.37 38.71 -10.99
N LEU A 547 6.53 37.98 -11.72
CA LEU A 547 5.07 37.98 -11.54
C LEU A 547 4.66 37.48 -10.15
N ALA A 548 5.26 36.37 -9.69
CA ALA A 548 5.00 35.81 -8.37
C ALA A 548 5.41 36.76 -7.25
N GLN A 549 6.52 37.47 -7.40
CA GLN A 549 6.96 38.52 -6.45
C GLN A 549 6.00 39.73 -6.46
N HIS A 550 5.53 40.13 -7.62
CA HIS A 550 4.59 41.24 -7.75
C HIS A 550 3.25 40.95 -7.10
N VAL A 551 2.73 39.74 -7.28
CA VAL A 551 1.44 39.31 -6.73
C VAL A 551 1.53 38.96 -5.25
N GLY A 552 2.66 38.42 -4.79
CA GLY A 552 2.89 37.86 -3.46
C GLY A 552 2.83 36.32 -3.44
N LEU A 553 3.83 35.71 -2.82
CA LEU A 553 3.91 34.22 -2.75
C LEU A 553 2.77 33.61 -1.91
N ASP A 554 2.28 34.31 -0.90
CA ASP A 554 1.11 33.95 -0.11
C ASP A 554 -0.14 33.73 -0.98
N LYS A 555 -0.36 34.64 -1.96
CA LYS A 555 -1.46 34.52 -2.92
C LYS A 555 -1.25 33.39 -3.92
N VAL A 556 0.00 33.11 -4.32
CA VAL A 556 0.33 31.96 -5.15
C VAL A 556 0.05 30.64 -4.39
N ILE A 557 0.44 30.57 -3.11
CA ILE A 557 0.14 29.43 -2.24
C ILE A 557 -1.37 29.26 -2.08
N SER A 558 -2.11 30.37 -1.83
CA SER A 558 -3.58 30.34 -1.74
C SER A 558 -4.22 29.84 -3.04
N ALA A 559 -3.75 30.30 -4.20
CA ALA A 559 -4.22 29.86 -5.51
C ALA A 559 -3.98 28.36 -5.74
N ALA A 560 -2.83 27.84 -5.31
CA ALA A 560 -2.54 26.41 -5.37
C ALA A 560 -3.48 25.60 -4.45
N ARG A 561 -3.74 26.08 -3.23
CA ARG A 561 -4.69 25.49 -2.28
C ARG A 561 -6.12 25.47 -2.82
N GLU A 562 -6.56 26.58 -3.40
CA GLU A 562 -7.88 26.67 -4.02
C GLU A 562 -8.07 25.65 -5.15
N LEU A 563 -7.04 25.38 -5.94
CA LEU A 563 -7.09 24.37 -6.99
C LEU A 563 -6.84 22.94 -6.48
N GLY A 564 -6.66 22.72 -5.17
CA GLY A 564 -6.60 21.39 -4.55
C GLY A 564 -5.21 20.86 -4.27
N ILE A 565 -4.16 21.67 -4.25
CA ILE A 565 -2.81 21.21 -3.85
C ILE A 565 -2.66 21.22 -2.34
N ASP A 566 -2.72 20.06 -1.70
CA ASP A 566 -2.57 19.91 -0.24
C ASP A 566 -1.13 19.66 0.22
N ALA A 567 -0.20 19.42 -0.71
CA ALA A 567 1.21 19.17 -0.40
C ALA A 567 1.85 20.38 0.34
N PRO A 568 2.83 20.19 1.23
CA PRO A 568 3.56 21.28 1.84
C PRO A 568 4.23 22.17 0.78
N LEU A 569 3.87 23.44 0.74
CA LEU A 569 4.45 24.43 -0.17
C LEU A 569 5.42 25.32 0.59
N VAL A 570 6.65 25.45 0.08
CA VAL A 570 7.71 26.26 0.71
C VAL A 570 7.56 27.70 0.25
N ASP A 571 7.49 28.65 1.20
CA ASP A 571 7.38 30.08 0.92
C ASP A 571 8.75 30.67 0.55
N THR A 572 9.20 30.34 -0.66
CA THR A 572 10.43 30.85 -1.26
C THR A 572 10.18 31.25 -2.72
N PRO A 573 10.93 32.20 -3.29
CA PRO A 573 10.76 32.64 -4.67
C PRO A 573 10.82 31.49 -5.71
N SER A 574 11.56 30.42 -5.40
CA SER A 574 11.70 29.26 -6.26
C SER A 574 10.41 28.44 -6.37
N LEU A 575 9.44 28.60 -5.44
CA LEU A 575 8.11 28.00 -5.51
C LEU A 575 7.43 28.30 -6.86
N ALA A 576 7.61 29.52 -7.38
CA ALA A 576 7.06 29.93 -8.67
C ALA A 576 7.50 29.03 -9.84
N LEU A 577 8.61 28.32 -9.68
CA LEU A 577 9.15 27.37 -10.67
C LEU A 577 8.87 25.89 -10.31
N GLY A 578 8.08 25.65 -9.25
CA GLY A 578 7.65 24.31 -8.86
C GLY A 578 8.70 23.47 -8.14
N THR A 579 9.40 24.06 -7.17
CA THR A 579 10.39 23.36 -6.34
C THR A 579 9.76 22.55 -5.20
N SER A 580 8.51 22.82 -4.81
CA SER A 580 7.77 22.01 -3.84
C SER A 580 7.18 20.77 -4.51
N GLU A 581 7.33 19.61 -3.86
CA GLU A 581 6.93 18.33 -4.42
C GLU A 581 5.42 18.09 -4.30
N VAL A 582 4.81 17.53 -5.36
CA VAL A 582 3.39 17.19 -5.44
C VAL A 582 3.20 15.77 -6.03
N SER A 583 2.02 15.16 -5.87
CA SER A 583 1.68 13.93 -6.60
C SER A 583 1.13 14.25 -7.99
N LEU A 584 1.25 13.28 -8.90
CA LEU A 584 0.67 13.39 -10.23
C LEU A 584 -0.87 13.50 -10.16
N LEU A 585 -1.49 12.77 -9.25
CA LEU A 585 -2.94 12.81 -9.05
C LEU A 585 -3.41 14.19 -8.61
N ASP A 586 -2.79 14.78 -7.57
CA ASP A 586 -3.16 16.11 -7.06
C ASP A 586 -2.99 17.19 -8.14
N LEU A 587 -1.86 17.13 -8.87
CA LEU A 587 -1.60 18.07 -9.95
C LEU A 587 -2.59 17.93 -11.10
N THR A 588 -2.94 16.69 -11.48
CA THR A 588 -3.95 16.43 -12.53
C THR A 588 -5.32 16.94 -12.12
N SER A 589 -5.71 16.76 -10.85
CA SER A 589 -6.97 17.29 -10.29
C SER A 589 -7.03 18.82 -10.29
N ALA A 590 -5.91 19.48 -10.03
CA ALA A 590 -5.84 20.95 -10.12
C ALA A 590 -6.11 21.45 -11.55
N TYR A 591 -5.59 20.74 -12.56
CA TYR A 591 -5.91 21.04 -13.97
C TYR A 591 -7.35 20.68 -14.35
N ALA A 592 -7.90 19.61 -13.75
CA ALA A 592 -9.32 19.27 -13.89
C ALA A 592 -10.21 20.39 -13.36
N SER A 593 -9.83 21.05 -12.26
CA SER A 593 -10.57 22.20 -11.72
C SER A 593 -10.71 23.33 -12.75
N VAL A 594 -9.65 23.63 -13.51
CA VAL A 594 -9.69 24.64 -14.58
C VAL A 594 -10.62 24.20 -15.71
N GLN A 595 -10.55 22.95 -16.14
CA GLN A 595 -11.42 22.41 -17.19
C GLN A 595 -12.88 22.37 -16.74
N PHE A 596 -13.15 21.94 -15.52
CA PHE A 596 -14.49 21.87 -14.95
C PHE A 596 -15.12 23.25 -14.68
N GLY A 597 -14.29 24.22 -14.29
CA GLY A 597 -14.72 25.59 -13.94
C GLY A 597 -15.11 25.77 -12.48
N LYS A 598 -14.88 24.79 -11.64
CA LYS A 598 -15.02 24.83 -10.18
C LYS A 598 -13.82 24.17 -9.50
N ALA A 599 -13.40 24.68 -8.34
CA ALA A 599 -12.23 24.19 -7.62
C ALA A 599 -12.52 24.07 -6.11
N PRO A 600 -11.88 23.11 -5.40
CA PRO A 600 -11.08 22.03 -5.99
C PRO A 600 -11.95 20.92 -6.62
N VAL A 601 -11.43 20.25 -7.62
CA VAL A 601 -11.95 18.98 -8.09
C VAL A 601 -11.27 17.87 -7.29
N GLU A 602 -12.05 17.08 -6.56
CA GLU A 602 -11.53 15.93 -5.82
C GLU A 602 -11.53 14.67 -6.69
N PRO A 603 -10.40 13.94 -6.75
CA PRO A 603 -10.36 12.70 -7.50
C PRO A 603 -11.22 11.63 -6.81
N ARG A 604 -12.08 10.98 -7.58
CA ARG A 604 -12.94 9.89 -7.11
C ARG A 604 -12.74 8.63 -7.94
N GLY A 605 -12.81 7.47 -7.25
CA GLY A 605 -12.63 6.15 -7.86
C GLY A 605 -13.86 5.26 -7.75
N ILE A 606 -14.90 5.66 -7.02
CA ILE A 606 -16.08 4.85 -6.74
C ILE A 606 -17.32 5.56 -7.27
N ILE A 607 -18.19 4.82 -7.97
CA ILE A 607 -19.49 5.28 -8.46
C ILE A 607 -20.58 4.89 -7.48
N GLU A 608 -20.65 3.59 -7.16
CA GLU A 608 -21.71 3.02 -6.34
C GLU A 608 -21.24 1.75 -5.64
N PHE A 609 -21.97 1.31 -4.64
CA PHE A 609 -21.76 0.04 -3.98
C PHE A 609 -23.08 -0.66 -3.69
N GLN A 610 -23.01 -1.99 -3.64
CA GLN A 610 -24.15 -2.87 -3.35
C GLN A 610 -23.72 -4.00 -2.41
N ALA A 611 -24.36 -4.11 -1.26
CA ALA A 611 -24.16 -5.26 -0.39
C ALA A 611 -24.98 -6.46 -0.91
N SER A 612 -24.46 -7.69 -0.76
CA SER A 612 -25.09 -8.90 -1.27
C SER A 612 -26.48 -9.19 -0.73
N ASN A 613 -26.85 -8.60 0.41
CA ASN A 613 -28.16 -8.71 1.03
C ASN A 613 -29.13 -7.57 0.66
N GLN A 614 -28.72 -6.67 -0.26
CA GLN A 614 -29.52 -5.52 -0.68
C GLN A 614 -29.83 -5.59 -2.17
N ALA A 615 -31.07 -5.27 -2.51
CA ALA A 615 -31.54 -5.27 -3.90
C ALA A 615 -31.10 -4.03 -4.69
N THR A 616 -30.80 -2.92 -4.00
CA THR A 616 -30.47 -1.61 -4.61
C THR A 616 -29.02 -1.25 -4.36
N ALA A 617 -28.36 -0.69 -5.38
CA ALA A 617 -27.05 -0.09 -5.26
C ALA A 617 -27.15 1.34 -4.70
N PHE A 618 -26.17 1.74 -3.91
CA PHE A 618 -26.05 3.09 -3.36
C PHE A 618 -24.97 3.86 -4.11
N ARG A 619 -25.32 5.00 -4.70
CA ARG A 619 -24.35 5.90 -5.34
C ARG A 619 -23.55 6.66 -4.31
N VAL A 620 -22.24 6.75 -4.53
CA VAL A 620 -21.34 7.58 -3.73
C VAL A 620 -21.40 9.00 -4.30
N GLY A 621 -22.07 9.91 -3.61
CA GLY A 621 -22.13 11.33 -3.97
C GLY A 621 -20.74 11.98 -3.92
N ALA A 622 -20.58 13.07 -4.68
CA ALA A 622 -19.42 13.95 -4.51
C ALA A 622 -19.39 14.47 -3.07
N LYS A 623 -18.21 14.64 -2.49
CA LYS A 623 -18.10 15.29 -1.19
C LYS A 623 -18.61 16.72 -1.30
N ASP A 624 -19.38 17.16 -0.31
CA ASP A 624 -19.75 18.57 -0.13
C ASP A 624 -18.52 19.37 0.30
N THR A 625 -17.57 19.56 -0.61
CA THR A 625 -16.39 20.39 -0.39
C THR A 625 -16.73 21.82 -0.82
N PRO A 626 -16.46 22.82 0.00
CA PRO A 626 -16.62 24.21 -0.40
C PRO A 626 -15.87 24.46 -1.72
N SER A 627 -16.59 24.86 -2.77
CA SER A 627 -16.01 25.06 -4.08
C SER A 627 -15.91 26.54 -4.45
N VAL A 628 -14.81 26.92 -5.09
CA VAL A 628 -14.59 28.24 -5.68
C VAL A 628 -15.06 28.19 -7.13
N ASP A 629 -15.86 29.16 -7.55
CA ASP A 629 -16.25 29.32 -8.96
C ASP A 629 -15.09 29.96 -9.73
N LEU A 630 -14.61 29.25 -10.75
CA LEU A 630 -13.55 29.71 -11.65
C LEU A 630 -14.04 30.45 -12.89
N ALA A 631 -15.35 30.58 -13.09
CA ALA A 631 -15.95 31.21 -14.27
C ALA A 631 -15.31 32.58 -14.63
N PRO A 632 -14.97 33.46 -13.67
CA PRO A 632 -14.34 34.76 -14.00
C PRO A 632 -12.97 34.62 -14.67
N TYR A 633 -12.22 33.56 -14.39
CA TYR A 633 -10.82 33.37 -14.83
C TYR A 633 -10.66 32.22 -15.83
N ARG A 634 -11.67 31.35 -15.95
CA ARG A 634 -11.62 30.10 -16.71
C ARG A 634 -11.23 30.32 -18.17
N ARG A 635 -11.85 31.29 -18.85
CA ARG A 635 -11.55 31.58 -20.26
C ARG A 635 -10.07 31.92 -20.47
N ASP A 636 -9.52 32.75 -19.61
CA ASP A 636 -8.12 33.20 -19.71
C ASP A 636 -7.16 32.07 -19.37
N LEU A 637 -7.45 31.26 -18.34
CA LEU A 637 -6.66 30.06 -18.00
C LEU A 637 -6.68 29.03 -19.14
N LEU A 638 -7.84 28.79 -19.76
CA LEU A 638 -7.94 27.92 -20.94
C LEU A 638 -7.11 28.43 -22.10
N SER A 639 -7.19 29.75 -22.40
CA SER A 639 -6.39 30.39 -23.44
C SER A 639 -4.87 30.26 -23.19
N LEU A 640 -4.42 30.47 -21.96
CA LEU A 640 -3.01 30.27 -21.58
C LEU A 640 -2.54 28.84 -21.85
N LEU A 641 -3.31 27.85 -21.40
CA LEU A 641 -2.96 26.43 -21.53
C LEU A 641 -3.03 25.96 -22.99
N GLN A 642 -3.99 26.46 -23.78
CA GLN A 642 -4.11 26.18 -25.22
C GLN A 642 -2.88 26.72 -25.98
N LEU A 643 -2.43 27.95 -25.71
CA LEU A 643 -1.25 28.55 -26.32
C LEU A 643 0.03 27.74 -26.12
N VAL A 644 0.16 27.00 -25.00
CA VAL A 644 1.31 26.11 -24.76
C VAL A 644 1.36 24.99 -25.79
N VAL A 645 0.21 24.40 -26.13
CA VAL A 645 0.11 23.31 -27.11
C VAL A 645 0.20 23.83 -28.54
N GLU A 646 -0.48 24.94 -28.87
CA GLU A 646 -0.49 25.48 -30.23
C GLU A 646 0.88 26.00 -30.69
N ARG A 647 1.54 26.79 -29.88
CA ARG A 647 2.77 27.49 -30.25
C ARG A 647 3.85 27.59 -29.17
N GLY A 648 3.61 26.97 -28.03
CA GLY A 648 4.52 26.98 -26.89
C GLY A 648 5.40 25.75 -26.77
N THR A 649 5.73 25.39 -25.54
CA THR A 649 6.60 24.26 -25.17
C THR A 649 5.93 22.90 -25.31
N GLY A 650 4.60 22.84 -25.42
CA GLY A 650 3.80 21.63 -25.44
C GLY A 650 3.34 21.14 -26.81
N ARG A 651 3.93 21.62 -27.92
CA ARG A 651 3.48 21.28 -29.28
C ARG A 651 3.47 19.78 -29.60
N ALA A 652 4.35 19.01 -28.96
CA ALA A 652 4.37 17.55 -29.13
C ALA A 652 3.14 16.86 -28.51
N ALA A 653 2.34 17.56 -27.70
CA ALA A 653 1.12 17.05 -27.11
C ALA A 653 -0.12 17.23 -28.00
N ASP A 654 -0.02 17.82 -29.19
CA ASP A 654 -1.17 18.03 -30.09
C ASP A 654 -1.75 16.69 -30.56
N PRO A 655 -3.00 16.34 -30.15
CA PRO A 655 -3.66 15.10 -30.56
C PRO A 655 -4.41 15.24 -31.90
N GLY A 656 -4.39 16.41 -32.53
CA GLY A 656 -5.20 16.74 -33.71
C GLY A 656 -6.63 17.21 -33.39
N ALA A 657 -6.89 17.60 -32.13
CA ALA A 657 -8.14 18.13 -31.63
C ALA A 657 -7.86 19.24 -30.61
N PHE A 658 -8.91 19.91 -30.08
CA PHE A 658 -8.71 20.86 -29.01
C PHE A 658 -7.88 20.24 -27.87
N ALA A 659 -6.80 20.91 -27.50
CA ALA A 659 -5.93 20.51 -26.39
C ALA A 659 -5.36 21.74 -25.68
N ALA A 660 -5.33 21.66 -24.37
CA ALA A 660 -4.76 22.68 -23.49
C ALA A 660 -3.94 21.98 -22.40
N GLY A 661 -2.76 22.51 -22.06
CA GLY A 661 -1.92 21.85 -21.08
C GLY A 661 -0.62 22.59 -20.78
N LYS A 662 0.22 22.03 -19.94
CA LYS A 662 1.48 22.62 -19.52
C LYS A 662 2.58 21.58 -19.37
N THR A 663 3.77 21.91 -19.84
CA THR A 663 5.00 21.16 -19.66
C THR A 663 5.65 21.50 -18.32
N GLY A 664 6.25 20.52 -17.66
CA GLY A 664 7.08 20.68 -16.50
C GLY A 664 8.40 19.93 -16.64
N THR A 665 9.47 20.50 -16.14
CA THR A 665 10.78 19.86 -16.09
C THR A 665 11.46 20.35 -14.81
N SER A 666 11.92 19.40 -13.98
CA SER A 666 12.71 19.73 -12.79
C SER A 666 14.18 19.95 -13.16
N GLN A 667 14.97 20.44 -12.20
CA GLN A 667 16.41 20.65 -12.41
C GLN A 667 17.11 19.34 -12.81
N ASN A 668 18.06 19.45 -13.74
CA ASN A 668 18.84 18.33 -14.27
C ASN A 668 18.01 17.25 -14.94
N ASN A 669 16.79 17.56 -15.44
CA ASN A 669 15.92 16.59 -16.12
C ASN A 669 15.64 15.31 -15.30
N ARG A 670 15.45 15.44 -13.98
CA ARG A 670 15.11 14.30 -13.10
C ARG A 670 13.65 13.92 -13.22
N ASP A 671 12.77 14.93 -13.33
CA ASP A 671 11.35 14.78 -13.53
C ASP A 671 10.90 15.55 -14.77
N ALA A 672 10.11 14.92 -15.60
CA ALA A 672 9.50 15.51 -16.75
C ALA A 672 7.99 15.28 -16.74
N TRP A 673 7.20 16.32 -16.97
CA TRP A 673 5.76 16.31 -16.81
C TRP A 673 5.03 16.92 -18.02
N PHE A 674 3.87 16.35 -18.32
CA PHE A 674 2.87 17.03 -19.10
C PHE A 674 1.51 16.84 -18.44
N VAL A 675 0.80 17.91 -18.13
CA VAL A 675 -0.56 17.86 -17.61
C VAL A 675 -1.44 18.72 -18.49
N GLY A 676 -2.57 18.16 -18.95
CA GLY A 676 -3.45 18.86 -19.85
C GLY A 676 -4.76 18.14 -20.05
N PHE A 677 -5.61 18.68 -20.92
CA PHE A 677 -6.94 18.19 -21.17
C PHE A 677 -7.39 18.41 -22.60
N THR A 678 -8.35 17.60 -23.01
CA THR A 678 -9.27 17.79 -24.13
C THR A 678 -10.67 18.07 -23.55
N GLU A 679 -11.69 18.22 -24.38
CA GLU A 679 -13.05 18.45 -23.83
C GLU A 679 -13.52 17.37 -22.85
N PRO A 680 -13.41 16.04 -23.16
CA PRO A 680 -13.97 15.03 -22.27
C PRO A 680 -12.99 14.50 -21.20
N LEU A 681 -11.68 14.73 -21.35
CA LEU A 681 -10.66 14.10 -20.50
C LEU A 681 -9.57 15.05 -20.07
N VAL A 682 -9.16 14.92 -18.80
CA VAL A 682 -7.96 15.51 -18.22
C VAL A 682 -6.96 14.41 -17.97
N ALA A 683 -5.69 14.58 -18.38
CA ALA A 683 -4.65 13.62 -18.06
C ALA A 683 -3.35 14.29 -17.66
N GLY A 684 -2.66 13.65 -16.73
CA GLY A 684 -1.31 13.97 -16.32
C GLY A 684 -0.36 12.82 -16.63
N VAL A 685 0.84 13.14 -17.08
CA VAL A 685 1.94 12.20 -17.33
C VAL A 685 3.18 12.68 -16.62
N TRP A 686 3.83 11.77 -15.91
CA TRP A 686 5.16 11.93 -15.32
C TRP A 686 6.11 10.89 -15.91
N VAL A 687 7.38 11.29 -16.15
CA VAL A 687 8.48 10.42 -16.57
C VAL A 687 9.70 10.75 -15.71
N GLY A 688 10.40 9.72 -15.22
CA GLY A 688 11.56 9.88 -14.36
C GLY A 688 12.17 8.56 -13.90
N ASN A 689 12.98 8.63 -12.84
CA ASN A 689 13.65 7.50 -12.21
C ASN A 689 13.35 7.46 -10.70
N ASP A 690 13.27 6.24 -10.12
CA ASP A 690 13.00 6.08 -8.68
C ASP A 690 14.19 6.53 -7.81
N ASP A 691 15.39 6.35 -8.31
CA ASP A 691 16.66 6.71 -7.66
C ASP A 691 17.09 8.16 -7.91
N ASP A 692 16.21 8.96 -8.51
CA ASP A 692 16.43 10.37 -8.81
C ASP A 692 17.60 10.64 -9.79
N THR A 693 18.03 9.61 -10.56
CA THR A 693 19.05 9.80 -11.59
C THR A 693 18.52 10.66 -12.75
N PRO A 694 19.33 11.62 -13.26
CA PRO A 694 18.93 12.47 -14.37
C PRO A 694 18.68 11.71 -15.67
N MET A 695 17.64 12.09 -16.41
CA MET A 695 17.41 11.65 -17.77
C MET A 695 18.21 12.47 -18.77
N LYS A 696 18.58 11.88 -19.92
CA LYS A 696 19.39 12.55 -20.96
C LYS A 696 18.52 13.48 -21.81
N GLY A 697 18.43 14.75 -21.39
CA GLY A 697 17.77 15.82 -22.14
C GLY A 697 16.24 15.71 -22.24
N VAL A 698 15.59 14.86 -21.45
CA VAL A 698 14.12 14.73 -21.46
C VAL A 698 13.49 15.93 -20.77
N THR A 699 12.63 16.62 -21.47
CA THR A 699 11.80 17.71 -20.94
C THR A 699 10.32 17.34 -20.99
N GLY A 700 9.49 18.14 -20.35
CA GLY A 700 8.04 17.96 -20.39
C GLY A 700 7.43 18.10 -21.80
N GLY A 701 8.15 18.75 -22.72
CA GLY A 701 7.74 18.91 -24.13
C GLY A 701 8.12 17.74 -25.02
N ASP A 702 8.83 16.74 -24.51
CA ASP A 702 9.28 15.55 -25.24
C ASP A 702 8.43 14.34 -24.87
N MET A 703 9.06 13.31 -24.29
CA MET A 703 8.43 12.01 -23.96
C MET A 703 7.09 12.15 -23.18
N PRO A 704 6.93 12.98 -22.11
CA PRO A 704 5.64 13.09 -21.43
C PRO A 704 4.54 13.65 -22.33
N ALA A 705 4.85 14.68 -23.14
CA ALA A 705 3.90 15.26 -24.09
C ALA A 705 3.49 14.27 -25.18
N GLN A 706 4.43 13.45 -25.67
CA GLN A 706 4.14 12.40 -26.67
C GLN A 706 3.29 11.27 -26.08
N ILE A 707 3.57 10.80 -24.84
CA ILE A 707 2.75 9.80 -24.14
C ILE A 707 1.32 10.34 -23.98
N TRP A 708 1.18 11.59 -23.53
CA TRP A 708 -0.11 12.25 -23.36
C TRP A 708 -0.88 12.33 -24.69
N ARG A 709 -0.23 12.79 -25.76
CA ARG A 709 -0.79 12.86 -27.12
C ARG A 709 -1.27 11.49 -27.58
N ASP A 710 -0.43 10.48 -27.49
CA ASP A 710 -0.74 9.13 -27.97
C ASP A 710 -1.90 8.53 -27.19
N PHE A 711 -1.93 8.74 -25.85
CA PHE A 711 -3.05 8.37 -25.02
C PHE A 711 -4.34 9.08 -25.46
N MET A 712 -4.33 10.41 -25.59
CA MET A 712 -5.53 11.18 -25.96
C MET A 712 -6.01 10.83 -27.36
N ARG A 713 -5.13 10.66 -28.33
CA ARG A 713 -5.47 10.26 -29.70
C ARG A 713 -6.20 8.92 -29.72
N GLU A 714 -5.66 7.89 -29.04
CA GLU A 714 -6.29 6.58 -28.95
C GLU A 714 -7.59 6.62 -28.12
N ALA A 715 -7.64 7.45 -27.09
CA ALA A 715 -8.81 7.60 -26.23
C ALA A 715 -10.00 8.26 -26.97
N LEU A 716 -9.72 9.29 -27.78
CA LEU A 716 -10.73 10.06 -28.52
C LEU A 716 -11.18 9.39 -29.82
N ALA A 717 -10.36 8.50 -30.41
CA ALA A 717 -10.67 7.82 -31.67
C ALA A 717 -11.94 6.97 -31.64
N THR A 718 -12.41 6.57 -30.46
CA THR A 718 -13.68 5.85 -30.29
C THR A 718 -14.46 6.57 -29.20
N PRO A 719 -15.63 7.14 -29.49
CA PRO A 719 -16.49 7.72 -28.47
C PRO A 719 -16.72 6.69 -27.37
N ALA A 720 -16.48 7.08 -26.14
CA ALA A 720 -16.81 6.26 -24.98
C ALA A 720 -18.34 6.15 -24.94
N ALA A 721 -18.90 5.12 -25.57
CA ALA A 721 -20.30 4.79 -25.40
C ALA A 721 -20.52 4.53 -23.90
N GLY A 722 -21.19 5.46 -23.23
CA GLY A 722 -21.84 5.22 -21.95
C GLY A 722 -21.03 5.37 -20.66
N VAL A 723 -19.87 6.05 -20.65
CA VAL A 723 -19.13 6.30 -19.37
C VAL A 723 -19.32 7.73 -18.85
N LEU A 724 -20.12 8.51 -19.50
CA LEU A 724 -20.65 9.72 -18.86
C LEU A 724 -21.85 9.26 -18.03
N VAL A 725 -21.70 9.35 -16.74
CA VAL A 725 -22.74 9.07 -15.75
C VAL A 725 -24.03 9.72 -16.23
N ASP A 726 -25.03 8.89 -16.49
CA ASP A 726 -26.38 9.37 -16.73
C ASP A 726 -26.88 10.01 -15.42
N ASP A 727 -26.84 11.31 -15.34
CA ASP A 727 -27.33 12.10 -14.21
C ASP A 727 -28.88 12.07 -14.08
N SER A 728 -29.57 11.32 -14.94
CA SER A 728 -31.04 11.31 -15.02
C SER A 728 -31.74 10.39 -14.01
N ALA A 729 -31.02 9.58 -13.21
CA ALA A 729 -31.61 8.82 -12.11
C ALA A 729 -31.51 9.63 -10.79
N PRO A 730 -32.61 9.82 -10.03
CA PRO A 730 -32.55 10.55 -8.78
C PRO A 730 -31.59 9.86 -7.81
N PRO A 731 -30.61 10.57 -7.24
CA PRO A 731 -29.62 9.96 -6.35
C PRO A 731 -30.25 9.62 -5.01
N GLN A 732 -30.20 8.35 -4.61
CA GLN A 732 -30.13 8.02 -3.20
C GLN A 732 -28.66 8.16 -2.79
N SER A 733 -28.17 9.39 -2.74
CA SER A 733 -26.78 9.66 -2.31
C SER A 733 -26.76 9.93 -0.81
N CYS A 734 -25.98 9.15 -0.09
CA CYS A 734 -25.62 9.55 1.26
C CYS A 734 -24.15 9.98 1.32
N ASN A 735 -23.89 11.05 2.04
CA ASN A 735 -22.52 11.46 2.36
C ASN A 735 -22.01 10.60 3.53
N ILE A 736 -21.30 9.49 3.20
CA ILE A 736 -20.81 8.53 4.19
C ILE A 736 -19.98 9.22 5.28
N THR A 737 -19.14 10.18 4.92
CA THR A 737 -18.29 10.89 5.87
C THR A 737 -19.12 11.78 6.82
N ALA A 738 -20.08 12.52 6.29
CA ALA A 738 -20.97 13.35 7.10
C ALA A 738 -21.88 12.50 7.99
N CYS A 739 -22.43 11.43 7.44
CA CYS A 739 -23.29 10.49 8.15
C CYS A 739 -22.55 9.74 9.27
N SER A 740 -21.35 9.26 9.04
CA SER A 740 -20.52 8.60 10.06
C SER A 740 -20.12 9.54 11.20
N ARG A 741 -19.88 10.81 10.90
CA ARG A 741 -19.61 11.82 11.94
C ARG A 741 -20.85 12.18 12.76
N SER A 742 -22.01 12.18 12.12
CA SER A 742 -23.26 12.62 12.75
C SER A 742 -23.94 11.53 13.57
N TYR A 743 -23.79 10.27 13.18
CA TYR A 743 -24.50 9.15 13.79
C TYR A 743 -23.56 8.00 14.13
N ARG A 744 -23.33 7.74 15.42
CA ARG A 744 -22.49 6.60 15.89
C ARG A 744 -23.01 5.23 15.43
N SER A 745 -24.29 5.12 15.16
CA SER A 745 -24.97 3.91 14.69
C SER A 745 -25.08 3.86 13.17
N PHE A 746 -24.41 4.76 12.46
CA PHE A 746 -24.41 4.81 11.01
C PHE A 746 -23.80 3.54 10.42
N ARG A 747 -24.47 3.00 9.40
CA ARG A 747 -24.04 1.83 8.66
C ARG A 747 -23.76 2.25 7.21
N PRO A 748 -22.47 2.26 6.81
CA PRO A 748 -22.11 2.67 5.44
C PRO A 748 -22.70 1.78 4.35
N SER A 749 -22.93 0.49 4.64
CA SER A 749 -23.42 -0.49 3.66
C SER A 749 -24.84 -0.23 3.16
N ASP A 750 -25.66 0.52 3.90
CA ASP A 750 -27.04 0.80 3.54
C ASP A 750 -27.41 2.28 3.79
N CYS A 751 -26.40 3.12 3.99
CA CYS A 751 -26.57 4.54 4.32
C CYS A 751 -27.57 4.84 5.43
N SER A 752 -27.79 3.89 6.36
CA SER A 752 -28.77 4.01 7.41
C SER A 752 -28.14 4.23 8.79
N TYR A 753 -28.87 4.87 9.67
CA TYR A 753 -28.53 4.99 11.08
C TYR A 753 -29.68 4.53 11.97
N GLN A 754 -29.37 4.07 13.18
CA GLN A 754 -30.36 3.71 14.19
C GLN A 754 -30.62 4.93 15.07
N PRO A 755 -31.80 5.57 15.01
CA PRO A 755 -32.17 6.59 15.97
C PRO A 755 -32.34 5.97 17.35
N TYR A 756 -32.42 6.82 18.40
CA TYR A 756 -32.65 6.38 19.80
C TYR A 756 -33.97 5.63 19.99
N PHE A 757 -34.98 5.93 19.15
CA PHE A 757 -36.27 5.27 19.14
C PHE A 757 -36.77 5.07 17.72
N GLY A 758 -37.34 3.90 17.41
CA GLY A 758 -37.94 3.57 16.11
C GLY A 758 -37.03 2.75 15.20
N GLU A 759 -37.46 2.57 13.95
CA GLU A 759 -36.75 1.80 12.94
C GLU A 759 -35.52 2.55 12.38
N ARG A 760 -34.58 1.80 11.77
CA ARG A 760 -33.42 2.40 11.07
C ARG A 760 -33.91 3.35 9.97
N ARG A 761 -33.25 4.50 9.83
CA ARG A 761 -33.58 5.53 8.84
C ARG A 761 -32.39 5.77 7.92
N LEU A 762 -32.66 6.12 6.67
CA LEU A 762 -31.63 6.60 5.75
C LEU A 762 -31.05 7.91 6.26
N CYS A 763 -29.75 8.09 6.07
CA CYS A 763 -29.08 9.34 6.40
C CYS A 763 -29.21 10.30 5.22
N GLU A 764 -29.79 11.45 5.47
CA GLU A 764 -30.03 12.50 4.46
C GLU A 764 -28.96 13.60 4.47
N LYS A 765 -27.80 13.34 5.10
CA LYS A 765 -26.70 14.32 5.21
C LYS A 765 -25.65 14.13 4.15
#